data_6e0b20dd4182056bb3c43f3c7091d641
#
_entry.id   6e0b20dd4182056bb3c43f3c7091d641
#
_cell.length_a   1.000
_cell.length_b   1.000
_cell.length_c   1.000
_cell.angle_alpha   90.00
_cell.angle_beta   90.00
_cell.angle_gamma   90.00
#
_symmetry.space_group_name_H-M   'P 1'
#
loop_
_entity.id
_entity.type
_entity.pdbx_description
1 polymer ?
#
loop_
_entity_poly.entity_id
_entity_poly.type
_entity_poly.pdbx_seq_one_letter_code
_entity_poly.pdbx_strand_id
1 'polypeptide(L)'
;MKCKNLQFIEVKKTIGEIQNKEEKSMKIKDIYVIKKDGTKQSFDGEKIVRAINASAKRIGETLSAEDEERTVELVLKNIHEAEVPILTMHSLVEEALDEVNPKVAKCYRDYRNYKIDMARMLAEVNGEADKVLFGVDRSNANSDGNLVSTKRALIFGAYEKTMYREFFLNKEERQADKDGYIYVHDKSARMITMNCCLFDMEHVLKGGFKMGGIHYNEPSSLDTAFDVIGDIILNTAAQQYGGFTVPEIDKVLGYYAEKSYKRYTEEYIKEMQAALSVIVLPAKTVERAHDFVMKRIEREFRQGWQGIEYKLNTVGSSRGDYPFVTVTFGLGVSRFERMCSHVMMKVHEEGQGEEGFKIPVLFPKYVFLYDKNLHCKGGVNHDIYEDALSCSSKTMYPDWLSLTGEGYVPGIYKKYGRVISPMGCRAFLSPWYERGGMNPADENDKPVFVGRFNGGAISLHLPMILAKAREEKRDFYEVLDYYLQMIRGIHINTYEYLAKMKASTNPLAYCEGGFYGGHLKPEDEIRPLLAATTFSFGITALNELQELYNGKSIAEDSDFAYEVMVYINRKIAEFKEEDHILYAIYGTPAESLCGLQVKQFRAKYGVVKGVSDRAYVSNSFHCHVTEDISPVQKQDKEKRFWNLFNGGKIQYVRYPLDYNKEAIRSLVNRAMEIGFYEGVNLDLCYCNSCGYSAVEMNGTCPKCGSHEITQVDRMNGYLGITRNADGSSRYNDAKLAEIAERRSM
;
A
#
# COMPACT_ATOMS: atom_id res chain seq x y z
N MET A 1 29.46 -44.14 26.70
CA MET A 1 30.20 -43.02 27.34
C MET A 1 31.73 -43.29 27.51
N LYS A 2 32.19 -44.54 27.69
CA LYS A 2 33.63 -44.83 27.84
C LYS A 2 34.45 -44.79 26.55
N CYS A 3 33.91 -45.12 25.39
CA CYS A 3 34.61 -45.04 24.12
C CYS A 3 34.89 -43.61 23.59
N LYS A 4 33.99 -42.64 23.88
CA LYS A 4 34.22 -41.24 23.43
C LYS A 4 35.34 -40.52 24.18
N ASN A 5 35.62 -40.91 25.43
CA ASN A 5 36.74 -40.33 26.21
C ASN A 5 38.11 -40.85 25.78
N LEU A 6 38.19 -42.02 25.20
CA LEU A 6 39.48 -42.56 24.69
C LEU A 6 39.91 -41.89 23.37
N GLN A 7 38.98 -41.65 22.45
CA GLN A 7 39.26 -40.90 21.21
C GLN A 7 39.70 -39.44 21.49
N PHE A 8 39.06 -38.79 22.48
CA PHE A 8 39.46 -37.42 22.89
C PHE A 8 40.82 -37.35 23.55
N ILE A 9 41.26 -38.42 24.20
CA ILE A 9 42.59 -38.52 24.83
C ILE A 9 43.69 -38.77 23.80
N GLU A 10 43.42 -39.56 22.74
CA GLU A 10 44.36 -39.77 21.64
C GLU A 10 44.57 -38.49 20.84
N VAL A 11 43.54 -37.79 20.42
CA VAL A 11 43.65 -36.50 19.72
C VAL A 11 44.41 -35.46 20.56
N LYS A 12 44.21 -35.41 21.88
CA LYS A 12 45.01 -34.57 22.79
C LYS A 12 46.47 -34.94 22.84
N LYS A 13 46.79 -36.24 22.72
CA LYS A 13 48.17 -36.73 22.75
C LYS A 13 48.89 -36.39 21.45
N THR A 14 48.23 -36.53 20.32
CA THR A 14 48.77 -36.24 18.97
C THR A 14 48.96 -34.73 18.74
N ILE A 15 47.99 -33.90 19.16
CA ILE A 15 48.18 -32.43 19.14
C ILE A 15 49.35 -32.01 20.06
N GLY A 16 49.57 -32.72 21.17
CA GLY A 16 50.73 -32.50 22.05
C GLY A 16 52.07 -32.95 21.43
N GLU A 17 52.07 -33.96 20.57
CA GLU A 17 53.26 -34.46 19.85
C GLU A 17 53.64 -33.60 18.65
N ILE A 18 52.65 -32.99 17.95
CA ILE A 18 52.86 -31.99 16.91
C ILE A 18 53.52 -30.71 17.49
N GLN A 19 53.23 -30.39 18.75
CA GLN A 19 53.87 -29.26 19.44
C GLN A 19 55.37 -29.45 19.72
N ASN A 20 55.92 -30.64 19.54
CA ASN A 20 57.34 -30.99 19.84
C ASN A 20 58.22 -31.24 18.62
N LYS A 21 57.68 -31.16 17.37
CA LYS A 21 58.50 -31.26 16.14
C LYS A 21 58.81 -29.85 15.63
N GLU A 22 59.95 -29.32 16.07
CA GLU A 22 60.48 -28.04 15.59
C GLU A 22 61.79 -28.19 14.77
N GLU A 23 61.73 -27.57 13.59
CA GLU A 23 62.77 -26.65 13.10
C GLU A 23 62.20 -25.80 11.96
N LYS A 24 61.89 -24.51 12.26
CA LYS A 24 61.47 -23.41 11.36
C LYS A 24 59.98 -23.15 11.15
N SER A 25 59.07 -23.53 12.03
CA SER A 25 57.70 -22.95 12.04
C SER A 25 57.55 -22.11 13.32
N MET A 26 56.75 -21.06 13.20
CA MET A 26 56.35 -20.19 14.32
C MET A 26 55.70 -21.07 15.41
N LYS A 27 56.14 -20.88 16.69
CA LYS A 27 55.59 -21.71 17.78
C LYS A 27 54.10 -21.48 17.91
N ILE A 28 53.30 -22.57 17.98
CA ILE A 28 51.83 -22.49 18.12
C ILE A 28 51.42 -21.56 19.28
N LYS A 29 52.23 -21.47 20.33
CA LYS A 29 52.02 -20.57 21.49
C LYS A 29 52.09 -19.08 21.16
N ASP A 30 52.69 -18.72 20.03
CA ASP A 30 52.87 -17.34 19.59
C ASP A 30 51.83 -16.90 18.54
N ILE A 31 50.89 -17.77 18.20
CA ILE A 31 49.81 -17.49 17.26
C ILE A 31 48.56 -16.98 18.02
N TYR A 32 48.07 -15.81 17.62
CA TYR A 32 46.86 -15.20 18.17
C TYR A 32 45.81 -15.01 17.07
N VAL A 33 44.58 -15.34 17.38
CA VAL A 33 43.40 -15.04 16.52
C VAL A 33 42.78 -13.72 16.97
N ILE A 34 42.73 -12.76 16.06
CA ILE A 34 42.09 -11.46 16.29
C ILE A 34 40.62 -11.60 15.96
N LYS A 35 39.76 -11.41 16.95
CA LYS A 35 38.27 -11.44 16.79
C LYS A 35 37.77 -10.16 16.15
N LYS A 36 36.47 -10.15 15.72
CA LYS A 36 35.83 -8.98 15.11
C LYS A 36 35.80 -7.76 16.02
N ASP A 37 35.76 -7.94 17.34
CA ASP A 37 35.83 -6.89 18.36
C ASP A 37 37.25 -6.43 18.69
N GLY A 38 38.27 -6.92 17.96
CA GLY A 38 39.68 -6.60 18.18
C GLY A 38 40.33 -7.37 19.31
N THR A 39 39.60 -8.23 20.04
CA THR A 39 40.20 -9.04 21.11
C THR A 39 41.14 -10.11 20.57
N LYS A 40 42.29 -10.32 21.23
CA LYS A 40 43.26 -11.34 20.92
C LYS A 40 42.99 -12.60 21.72
N GLN A 41 42.99 -13.75 21.03
CA GLN A 41 42.86 -15.06 21.66
C GLN A 41 43.92 -15.98 21.12
N SER A 42 44.62 -16.73 22.00
CA SER A 42 45.59 -17.75 21.58
C SER A 42 44.90 -18.76 20.65
N PHE A 43 45.67 -19.22 19.66
CA PHE A 43 45.24 -20.28 18.75
C PHE A 43 44.82 -21.54 19.53
N ASP A 44 43.69 -22.11 19.13
CA ASP A 44 43.15 -23.32 19.74
C ASP A 44 42.59 -24.23 18.64
N GLY A 45 43.34 -25.31 18.31
CA GLY A 45 42.96 -26.29 17.30
C GLY A 45 41.69 -27.05 17.64
N GLU A 46 41.35 -27.24 18.93
CA GLU A 46 40.07 -27.87 19.32
C GLU A 46 38.85 -27.09 18.89
N LYS A 47 38.98 -25.75 18.74
CA LYS A 47 37.88 -24.93 18.21
C LYS A 47 37.63 -25.20 16.73
N ILE A 48 38.68 -25.45 15.96
CA ILE A 48 38.59 -25.85 14.55
C ILE A 48 37.88 -27.20 14.48
N VAL A 49 38.36 -28.18 15.22
CA VAL A 49 37.80 -29.56 15.27
C VAL A 49 36.29 -29.50 15.64
N ARG A 50 35.92 -28.73 16.65
CA ARG A 50 34.52 -28.56 17.00
C ARG A 50 33.67 -27.92 15.89
N ALA A 51 34.22 -26.94 15.17
CA ALA A 51 33.52 -26.25 14.10
C ALA A 51 33.33 -27.12 12.85
N ILE A 52 34.34 -27.88 12.45
CA ILE A 52 34.26 -28.78 11.29
C ILE A 52 33.34 -29.97 11.56
N ASN A 53 33.39 -30.55 12.77
CA ASN A 53 32.45 -31.61 13.19
C ASN A 53 30.99 -31.13 13.26
N ALA A 54 30.76 -29.91 13.73
CA ALA A 54 29.43 -29.33 13.70
C ALA A 54 28.90 -29.18 12.26
N SER A 55 29.78 -28.90 11.29
CA SER A 55 29.41 -28.79 9.88
C SER A 55 29.16 -30.17 9.25
N ALA A 56 30.00 -31.16 9.54
CA ALA A 56 29.83 -32.52 9.10
C ALA A 56 28.48 -33.11 9.61
N LYS A 57 28.17 -32.91 10.89
CA LYS A 57 26.93 -33.37 11.48
C LYS A 57 25.67 -32.80 10.81
N ARG A 58 25.69 -31.55 10.31
CA ARG A 58 24.55 -30.91 9.61
C ARG A 58 24.17 -31.62 8.33
N ILE A 59 25.13 -32.25 7.66
CA ILE A 59 24.91 -32.99 6.41
C ILE A 59 24.93 -34.51 6.60
N GLY A 60 24.87 -34.98 7.87
CA GLY A 60 24.87 -36.41 8.19
C GLY A 60 26.22 -37.12 7.96
N GLU A 61 27.31 -36.36 7.76
CA GLU A 61 28.67 -36.88 7.61
C GLU A 61 29.37 -36.92 8.97
N THR A 62 30.44 -37.79 9.06
CA THR A 62 31.31 -37.90 10.21
C THR A 62 32.75 -37.83 9.73
N LEU A 63 33.53 -36.92 10.31
CA LEU A 63 34.95 -36.84 10.05
C LEU A 63 35.69 -37.89 10.88
N SER A 64 36.71 -38.55 10.32
CA SER A 64 37.62 -39.41 11.06
C SER A 64 38.61 -38.58 11.90
N ALA A 65 39.21 -39.18 12.91
CA ALA A 65 40.25 -38.49 13.69
C ALA A 65 41.44 -38.06 12.81
N GLU A 66 41.76 -38.83 11.77
CA GLU A 66 42.78 -38.50 10.78
C GLU A 66 42.38 -37.25 9.94
N ASP A 67 41.12 -37.14 9.52
CA ASP A 67 40.61 -35.97 8.81
C ASP A 67 40.65 -34.70 9.68
N GLU A 68 40.29 -34.81 10.96
CA GLU A 68 40.34 -33.73 11.94
C GLU A 68 41.79 -33.21 12.11
N GLU A 69 42.74 -34.14 12.36
CA GLU A 69 44.13 -33.83 12.54
C GLU A 69 44.73 -33.21 11.26
N ARG A 70 44.48 -33.83 10.12
CA ARG A 70 44.95 -33.34 8.81
C ARG A 70 44.44 -31.92 8.52
N THR A 71 43.18 -31.61 8.86
CA THR A 71 42.62 -30.27 8.67
C THR A 71 43.38 -29.25 9.52
N VAL A 72 43.65 -29.55 10.81
CA VAL A 72 44.37 -28.65 11.72
C VAL A 72 45.82 -28.44 11.25
N GLU A 73 46.50 -29.53 10.78
CA GLU A 73 47.87 -29.44 10.23
C GLU A 73 47.95 -28.53 9.01
N LEU A 74 47.01 -28.67 8.06
CA LEU A 74 46.94 -27.82 6.87
C LEU A 74 46.70 -26.35 7.22
N VAL A 75 45.79 -26.06 8.19
CA VAL A 75 45.59 -24.70 8.70
C VAL A 75 46.90 -24.14 9.29
N LEU A 76 47.56 -24.88 10.17
CA LEU A 76 48.84 -24.44 10.79
C LEU A 76 49.95 -24.20 9.76
N LYS A 77 50.04 -25.05 8.75
CA LYS A 77 51.04 -24.93 7.65
C LYS A 77 50.87 -23.61 6.87
N ASN A 78 49.66 -23.13 6.76
CA ASN A 78 49.31 -21.93 5.98
C ASN A 78 49.21 -20.64 6.83
N ILE A 79 49.54 -20.70 8.12
CA ILE A 79 49.67 -19.53 8.98
C ILE A 79 51.09 -18.97 8.87
N HIS A 80 51.21 -17.75 8.38
CA HIS A 80 52.51 -17.08 8.19
C HIS A 80 52.70 -15.86 9.10
N GLU A 81 51.67 -15.47 9.85
CA GLU A 81 51.69 -14.29 10.74
C GLU A 81 51.32 -14.68 12.17
N ALA A 82 51.93 -14.00 13.15
CA ALA A 82 51.62 -14.22 14.56
C ALA A 82 50.22 -13.79 14.98
N GLU A 83 49.62 -12.83 14.27
CA GLU A 83 48.27 -12.31 14.49
C GLU A 83 47.38 -12.58 13.27
N VAL A 84 46.49 -13.54 13.38
CA VAL A 84 45.60 -13.95 12.28
C VAL A 84 44.18 -13.42 12.50
N PRO A 85 43.66 -12.56 11.61
CA PRO A 85 42.27 -12.15 11.67
C PRO A 85 41.33 -13.35 11.61
N ILE A 86 40.22 -13.32 12.35
CA ILE A 86 39.23 -14.43 12.39
C ILE A 86 38.69 -14.78 11.01
N LEU A 87 38.54 -13.79 10.11
CA LEU A 87 38.08 -14.03 8.74
C LEU A 87 39.12 -14.83 7.92
N THR A 88 40.41 -14.50 8.06
CA THR A 88 41.51 -15.24 7.45
C THR A 88 41.57 -16.65 8.02
N MET A 89 41.43 -16.82 9.34
CA MET A 89 41.37 -18.16 9.97
C MET A 89 40.24 -19.02 9.38
N HIS A 90 39.04 -18.44 9.15
CA HIS A 90 37.94 -19.17 8.52
C HIS A 90 38.28 -19.59 7.08
N SER A 91 38.95 -18.74 6.31
CA SER A 91 39.39 -19.11 4.94
C SER A 91 40.40 -20.23 4.94
N LEU A 92 41.38 -20.20 5.85
CA LEU A 92 42.35 -21.27 6.01
C LEU A 92 41.71 -22.63 6.38
N VAL A 93 40.71 -22.61 7.27
CA VAL A 93 39.94 -23.81 7.63
C VAL A 93 39.15 -24.34 6.44
N GLU A 94 38.59 -23.45 5.64
CA GLU A 94 37.81 -23.79 4.45
C GLU A 94 38.68 -24.43 3.37
N GLU A 95 39.86 -23.83 3.07
CA GLU A 95 40.84 -24.36 2.14
C GLU A 95 41.35 -25.74 2.58
N ALA A 96 41.66 -25.90 3.86
CA ALA A 96 42.08 -27.19 4.44
C ALA A 96 40.96 -28.25 4.31
N LEU A 97 39.71 -27.88 4.57
CA LEU A 97 38.60 -28.81 4.40
C LEU A 97 38.31 -29.16 2.94
N ASP A 98 38.51 -28.25 1.99
CA ASP A 98 38.36 -28.56 0.56
C ASP A 98 39.34 -29.67 0.11
N GLU A 99 40.52 -29.76 0.73
CA GLU A 99 41.50 -30.86 0.49
C GLU A 99 41.08 -32.17 1.18
N VAL A 100 40.47 -32.08 2.39
CA VAL A 100 40.18 -33.26 3.23
C VAL A 100 38.79 -33.83 2.92
N ASN A 101 37.77 -32.99 2.92
CA ASN A 101 36.36 -33.37 2.65
C ASN A 101 35.58 -32.19 2.04
N PRO A 102 35.48 -32.11 0.69
CA PRO A 102 34.84 -31.04 -0.02
C PRO A 102 33.35 -30.82 0.34
N LYS A 103 32.64 -31.87 0.73
CA LYS A 103 31.23 -31.77 1.14
C LYS A 103 31.08 -31.02 2.48
N VAL A 104 31.96 -31.36 3.44
CA VAL A 104 32.00 -30.68 4.74
C VAL A 104 32.51 -29.26 4.57
N ALA A 105 33.51 -29.03 3.70
CA ALA A 105 34.00 -27.69 3.34
C ALA A 105 32.83 -26.78 2.83
N LYS A 106 32.05 -27.29 1.90
CA LYS A 106 30.87 -26.59 1.38
C LYS A 106 29.89 -26.24 2.50
N CYS A 107 29.53 -27.18 3.35
CA CYS A 107 28.64 -26.94 4.49
C CYS A 107 29.20 -25.92 5.48
N TYR A 108 30.53 -25.97 5.76
CA TYR A 108 31.23 -25.00 6.61
C TYR A 108 31.17 -23.59 6.03
N ARG A 109 31.40 -23.43 4.73
CA ARG A 109 31.34 -22.19 3.96
C ARG A 109 29.93 -21.63 3.96
N ASP A 110 28.92 -22.44 3.66
CA ASP A 110 27.50 -22.04 3.61
C ASP A 110 27.04 -21.56 4.98
N TYR A 111 27.42 -22.24 6.06
CA TYR A 111 27.06 -21.81 7.43
C TYR A 111 27.77 -20.52 7.87
N ARG A 112 29.06 -20.37 7.48
CA ARG A 112 29.78 -19.10 7.72
C ARG A 112 29.12 -17.95 6.99
N ASN A 113 28.79 -18.13 5.72
CA ASN A 113 28.12 -17.12 4.90
C ASN A 113 26.75 -16.78 5.48
N TYR A 114 25.97 -17.78 5.88
CA TYR A 114 24.70 -17.56 6.58
C TYR A 114 24.86 -16.70 7.84
N LYS A 115 25.87 -16.95 8.68
CA LYS A 115 26.14 -16.11 9.87
C LYS A 115 26.55 -14.68 9.51
N ILE A 116 27.31 -14.49 8.46
CA ILE A 116 27.70 -13.16 7.98
C ILE A 116 26.46 -12.43 7.46
N ASP A 117 25.64 -13.11 6.68
CA ASP A 117 24.39 -12.55 6.15
C ASP A 117 23.41 -12.20 7.26
N MET A 118 23.22 -13.05 8.25
CA MET A 118 22.40 -12.76 9.44
C MET A 118 22.91 -11.55 10.22
N ALA A 119 24.22 -11.43 10.42
CA ALA A 119 24.79 -10.28 11.11
C ALA A 119 24.62 -8.98 10.30
N ARG A 120 24.73 -9.06 8.97
CA ARG A 120 24.47 -7.93 8.06
C ARG A 120 23.00 -7.53 8.11
N MET A 121 22.07 -8.49 8.05
CA MET A 121 20.64 -8.24 8.16
C MET A 121 20.28 -7.54 9.47
N LEU A 122 20.80 -8.02 10.60
CA LEU A 122 20.56 -7.40 11.90
C LEU A 122 21.16 -5.99 11.99
N ALA A 123 22.34 -5.75 11.41
CA ALA A 123 22.93 -4.42 11.35
C ALA A 123 22.10 -3.46 10.46
N GLU A 124 21.54 -3.94 9.36
CA GLU A 124 20.66 -3.18 8.49
C GLU A 124 19.36 -2.78 9.24
N VAL A 125 18.70 -3.75 9.89
CA VAL A 125 17.51 -3.50 10.70
C VAL A 125 17.80 -2.51 11.83
N ASN A 126 18.93 -2.65 12.53
CA ASN A 126 19.32 -1.72 13.58
C ASN A 126 19.59 -0.30 13.02
N GLY A 127 20.25 -0.20 11.87
CA GLY A 127 20.50 1.09 11.21
C GLY A 127 19.19 1.79 10.77
N GLU A 128 18.18 1.04 10.33
CA GLU A 128 16.86 1.60 10.05
C GLU A 128 16.12 1.98 11.35
N ALA A 129 16.23 1.17 12.41
CA ALA A 129 15.66 1.48 13.72
C ALA A 129 16.23 2.80 14.30
N ASP A 130 17.55 3.01 14.20
CA ASP A 130 18.21 4.24 14.64
C ASP A 130 17.68 5.47 13.89
N LYS A 131 17.47 5.36 12.56
CA LYS A 131 16.87 6.45 11.76
C LYS A 131 15.45 6.78 12.22
N VAL A 132 14.63 5.77 12.55
CA VAL A 132 13.26 5.97 13.07
C VAL A 132 13.26 6.58 14.47
N LEU A 133 14.16 6.12 15.34
CA LEU A 133 14.21 6.58 16.74
C LEU A 133 14.72 8.00 16.87
N PHE A 134 15.77 8.37 16.12
CA PHE A 134 16.48 9.62 16.25
C PHE A 134 16.27 10.59 15.08
N GLY A 135 15.61 10.13 14.00
CA GLY A 135 15.25 10.94 12.84
C GLY A 135 13.73 11.08 12.69
N VAL A 136 13.34 11.68 11.57
CA VAL A 136 11.94 11.73 11.13
C VAL A 136 11.80 10.87 9.88
N ASP A 137 10.92 9.86 9.91
CA ASP A 137 10.57 9.13 8.70
C ASP A 137 9.71 10.01 7.78
N ARG A 138 10.18 10.23 6.57
CA ARG A 138 9.52 11.00 5.51
C ARG A 138 9.01 10.14 4.37
N SER A 139 8.86 8.84 4.58
CA SER A 139 8.45 7.90 3.53
C SER A 139 6.95 7.66 3.45
N ASN A 140 6.20 8.01 4.51
CA ASN A 140 4.76 7.75 4.59
C ASN A 140 4.00 8.93 5.24
N ALA A 141 3.19 9.62 4.47
CA ALA A 141 2.36 10.74 4.94
C ALA A 141 1.16 10.33 5.79
N ASN A 142 0.74 9.06 5.75
CA ASN A 142 -0.37 8.54 6.54
C ASN A 142 0.01 8.20 7.96
N SER A 143 1.22 8.54 8.39
CA SER A 143 1.71 8.28 9.74
C SER A 143 2.29 9.54 10.37
N ASP A 144 2.14 9.68 11.66
CA ASP A 144 2.87 10.68 12.44
C ASP A 144 4.09 10.03 13.08
N GLY A 145 5.26 10.23 12.47
CA GLY A 145 6.54 9.66 12.89
C GLY A 145 6.98 10.06 14.30
N ASN A 146 6.32 11.01 14.95
CA ASN A 146 6.60 11.40 16.33
C ASN A 146 5.96 10.47 17.37
N LEU A 147 4.86 9.79 17.00
CA LEU A 147 4.12 8.91 17.92
C LEU A 147 4.86 7.59 18.18
N VAL A 148 4.79 7.13 19.43
CA VAL A 148 5.42 5.87 19.85
C VAL A 148 4.86 4.66 19.08
N SER A 149 3.55 4.62 18.84
CA SER A 149 2.90 3.57 18.03
C SER A 149 3.46 3.53 16.61
N THR A 150 3.62 4.70 15.97
CA THR A 150 4.20 4.82 14.62
C THR A 150 5.66 4.38 14.60
N LYS A 151 6.47 4.83 15.56
CA LYS A 151 7.87 4.40 15.66
C LYS A 151 8.02 2.88 15.81
N ARG A 152 7.20 2.26 16.66
CA ARG A 152 7.18 0.79 16.82
C ARG A 152 6.82 0.09 15.51
N ALA A 153 5.79 0.55 14.82
CA ALA A 153 5.35 -0.01 13.55
C ALA A 153 6.44 0.12 12.46
N LEU A 154 7.12 1.25 12.37
CA LEU A 154 8.19 1.48 11.39
C LEU A 154 9.41 0.58 11.64
N ILE A 155 9.82 0.39 12.92
CA ILE A 155 10.91 -0.51 13.29
C ILE A 155 10.54 -1.96 12.96
N PHE A 156 9.32 -2.39 13.30
CA PHE A 156 8.85 -3.73 12.96
C PHE A 156 8.74 -3.91 11.45
N GLY A 157 8.25 -2.90 10.73
CA GLY A 157 8.20 -2.89 9.28
C GLY A 157 9.58 -3.00 8.61
N ALA A 158 10.63 -2.43 9.20
CA ALA A 158 12.01 -2.59 8.71
C ALA A 158 12.47 -4.05 8.83
N TYR A 159 12.14 -4.70 9.95
CA TYR A 159 12.41 -6.13 10.15
C TYR A 159 11.65 -6.98 9.11
N GLU A 160 10.35 -6.76 8.96
CA GLU A 160 9.50 -7.53 8.02
C GLU A 160 9.95 -7.36 6.57
N LYS A 161 10.33 -6.15 6.12
CA LYS A 161 10.91 -5.90 4.79
C LYS A 161 12.17 -6.73 4.55
N THR A 162 13.03 -6.82 5.56
CA THR A 162 14.26 -7.61 5.48
C THR A 162 13.95 -9.10 5.41
N MET A 163 13.02 -9.59 6.25
CA MET A 163 12.56 -10.98 6.23
C MET A 163 11.94 -11.35 4.88
N TYR A 164 11.05 -10.51 4.33
CA TYR A 164 10.45 -10.74 3.02
C TYR A 164 11.52 -10.85 1.92
N ARG A 165 12.45 -9.92 1.87
CA ARG A 165 13.51 -9.87 0.87
C ARG A 165 14.43 -11.09 0.95
N GLU A 166 14.83 -11.51 2.15
CA GLU A 166 15.83 -12.55 2.33
C GLU A 166 15.27 -13.99 2.29
N PHE A 167 14.00 -14.18 2.66
CA PHE A 167 13.41 -15.52 2.81
C PHE A 167 12.29 -15.83 1.83
N PHE A 168 11.61 -14.81 1.29
CA PHE A 168 10.51 -15.00 0.37
C PHE A 168 10.95 -14.84 -1.09
N LEU A 169 11.76 -13.84 -1.40
CA LEU A 169 12.31 -13.64 -2.74
C LEU A 169 13.51 -14.55 -3.00
N ASN A 170 13.57 -15.16 -4.19
CA ASN A 170 14.77 -15.85 -4.64
C ASN A 170 15.90 -14.86 -4.97
N LYS A 171 17.09 -15.37 -5.30
CA LYS A 171 18.29 -14.53 -5.53
C LYS A 171 18.11 -13.56 -6.71
N GLU A 172 17.49 -14.00 -7.79
CA GLU A 172 17.29 -13.18 -9.00
C GLU A 172 16.22 -12.12 -8.78
N GLU A 173 15.10 -12.46 -8.15
CA GLU A 173 14.01 -11.54 -7.77
C GLU A 173 14.53 -10.46 -6.82
N ARG A 174 15.31 -10.86 -5.81
CA ARG A 174 15.95 -9.95 -4.86
C ARG A 174 16.90 -8.98 -5.53
N GLN A 175 17.69 -9.46 -6.48
CA GLN A 175 18.62 -8.63 -7.24
C GLN A 175 17.87 -7.67 -8.16
N ALA A 176 16.82 -8.13 -8.84
CA ALA A 176 15.99 -7.29 -9.71
C ALA A 176 15.27 -6.15 -8.94
N ASP A 177 14.76 -6.45 -7.74
CA ASP A 177 14.14 -5.45 -6.84
C ASP A 177 15.20 -4.45 -6.30
N LYS A 178 16.39 -4.91 -5.96
CA LYS A 178 17.49 -4.07 -5.51
C LYS A 178 18.03 -3.16 -6.62
N ASP A 179 18.21 -3.68 -7.80
CA ASP A 179 18.71 -2.95 -8.97
C ASP A 179 17.67 -1.96 -9.52
N GLY A 180 16.37 -2.20 -9.24
CA GLY A 180 15.28 -1.31 -9.64
C GLY A 180 14.64 -1.65 -10.98
N TYR A 181 14.76 -2.88 -11.48
CA TYR A 181 13.99 -3.35 -12.64
C TYR A 181 12.54 -3.61 -12.28
N ILE A 182 12.34 -4.16 -11.09
CA ILE A 182 11.02 -4.31 -10.47
C ILE A 182 11.03 -3.63 -9.09
N TYR A 183 9.85 -3.35 -8.56
CA TYR A 183 9.68 -2.90 -7.19
C TYR A 183 8.50 -3.64 -6.54
N VAL A 184 8.80 -4.46 -5.55
CA VAL A 184 7.78 -5.13 -4.76
C VAL A 184 7.24 -4.15 -3.72
N HIS A 185 5.95 -3.80 -3.82
CA HIS A 185 5.31 -2.90 -2.87
C HIS A 185 5.03 -3.61 -1.54
N ASP A 186 4.98 -2.82 -0.46
CA ASP A 186 4.48 -3.22 0.85
C ASP A 186 5.14 -4.49 1.43
N LYS A 187 6.45 -4.64 1.23
CA LYS A 187 7.23 -5.79 1.71
C LYS A 187 7.05 -6.06 3.21
N SER A 188 6.78 -5.02 4.01
CA SER A 188 6.57 -5.12 5.46
C SER A 188 5.27 -5.80 5.88
N ALA A 189 4.30 -5.98 4.98
CA ALA A 189 3.00 -6.55 5.34
C ALA A 189 2.56 -7.70 4.42
N ARG A 190 3.22 -7.84 3.28
CA ARG A 190 2.82 -8.73 2.19
C ARG A 190 2.80 -10.23 2.55
N MET A 191 3.57 -10.65 3.57
CA MET A 191 3.56 -12.01 4.10
C MET A 191 2.42 -12.28 5.09
N ILE A 192 1.74 -11.23 5.57
CA ILE A 192 0.85 -11.35 6.73
C ILE A 192 -0.60 -11.20 6.33
N THR A 193 -0.91 -10.34 5.35
CA THR A 193 -2.29 -9.99 5.02
C THR A 193 -2.43 -9.45 3.60
N MET A 194 -3.66 -9.09 3.25
CA MET A 194 -4.06 -8.52 1.96
C MET A 194 -3.84 -7.00 1.91
N ASN A 195 -3.87 -6.46 0.69
CA ASN A 195 -3.71 -5.03 0.46
C ASN A 195 -5.04 -4.28 0.67
N CYS A 196 -5.65 -3.78 -0.41
CA CYS A 196 -6.86 -2.97 -0.39
C CYS A 196 -8.13 -3.83 -0.51
N CYS A 197 -9.26 -3.32 0.02
CA CYS A 197 -10.55 -4.01 -0.11
C CYS A 197 -11.69 -3.06 -0.47
N LEU A 198 -12.75 -3.64 -1.05
CA LEU A 198 -14.11 -3.11 -1.09
C LEU A 198 -14.92 -3.89 -0.05
N PHE A 199 -15.03 -3.36 1.15
CA PHE A 199 -15.65 -4.06 2.27
C PHE A 199 -17.18 -4.06 2.16
N ASP A 200 -17.82 -5.20 2.34
CA ASP A 200 -19.28 -5.31 2.32
C ASP A 200 -19.88 -4.93 3.68
N MET A 201 -19.96 -3.61 3.90
CA MET A 201 -20.47 -3.05 5.15
C MET A 201 -21.96 -3.36 5.35
N GLU A 202 -22.73 -3.33 4.26
CA GLU A 202 -24.17 -3.61 4.32
C GLU A 202 -24.43 -5.04 4.80
N HIS A 203 -23.71 -6.00 4.23
CA HIS A 203 -23.86 -7.41 4.59
C HIS A 203 -23.48 -7.67 6.04
N VAL A 204 -22.34 -7.16 6.51
CA VAL A 204 -21.88 -7.36 7.90
C VAL A 204 -22.86 -6.75 8.92
N LEU A 205 -23.42 -5.58 8.65
CA LEU A 205 -24.34 -4.93 9.58
C LEU A 205 -25.69 -5.64 9.67
N LYS A 206 -26.22 -6.15 8.54
CA LYS A 206 -27.51 -6.82 8.48
C LYS A 206 -27.48 -8.17 9.19
N GLY A 207 -28.37 -8.33 10.18
CA GLY A 207 -28.45 -9.57 10.98
C GLY A 207 -27.44 -9.66 12.14
N GLY A 208 -26.56 -8.70 12.27
CA GLY A 208 -25.50 -8.68 13.29
C GLY A 208 -24.30 -9.57 12.95
N PHE A 209 -23.24 -9.49 13.75
CA PHE A 209 -21.95 -10.15 13.52
C PHE A 209 -21.20 -10.36 14.83
N LYS A 210 -20.11 -11.14 14.81
CA LYS A 210 -19.21 -11.32 15.96
C LYS A 210 -17.92 -10.54 15.78
N MET A 211 -17.52 -9.80 16.83
CA MET A 211 -16.25 -9.09 16.89
C MET A 211 -15.65 -9.24 18.29
N GLY A 212 -14.39 -9.66 18.38
CA GLY A 212 -13.73 -9.88 19.68
C GLY A 212 -14.42 -10.91 20.57
N GLY A 213 -15.16 -11.89 20.00
CA GLY A 213 -15.93 -12.88 20.73
C GLY A 213 -17.32 -12.39 21.21
N ILE A 214 -17.65 -11.12 21.00
CA ILE A 214 -18.93 -10.51 21.38
C ILE A 214 -19.85 -10.45 20.16
N HIS A 215 -21.13 -10.78 20.34
CA HIS A 215 -22.13 -10.61 19.29
C HIS A 215 -22.64 -9.17 19.27
N TYR A 216 -22.49 -8.52 18.14
CA TYR A 216 -23.07 -7.20 17.84
C TYR A 216 -24.40 -7.42 17.14
N ASN A 217 -25.47 -6.92 17.72
CA ASN A 217 -26.77 -6.92 17.05
C ASN A 217 -26.78 -5.93 15.89
N GLU A 218 -27.62 -6.18 14.89
CA GLU A 218 -27.88 -5.20 13.84
C GLU A 218 -28.29 -3.84 14.44
N PRO A 219 -27.67 -2.72 14.03
CA PRO A 219 -28.05 -1.40 14.54
C PRO A 219 -29.55 -1.12 14.38
N SER A 220 -30.15 -0.61 15.42
CA SER A 220 -31.58 -0.26 15.44
C SER A 220 -31.83 1.22 15.12
N SER A 221 -30.79 2.03 15.04
CA SER A 221 -30.83 3.47 14.80
C SER A 221 -29.61 3.96 14.05
N LEU A 222 -29.71 5.17 13.48
CA LEU A 222 -28.66 5.81 12.69
C LEU A 222 -27.41 6.11 13.54
N ASP A 223 -27.59 6.66 14.73
CA ASP A 223 -26.48 6.94 15.67
C ASP A 223 -25.68 5.69 16.03
N THR A 224 -26.39 4.61 16.38
CA THR A 224 -25.76 3.31 16.64
C THR A 224 -25.07 2.75 15.40
N ALA A 225 -25.64 2.94 14.21
CA ALA A 225 -25.02 2.51 12.95
C ALA A 225 -23.68 3.22 12.71
N PHE A 226 -23.59 4.53 12.96
CA PHE A 226 -22.34 5.27 12.86
C PHE A 226 -21.25 4.75 13.82
N ASP A 227 -21.62 4.47 15.08
CA ASP A 227 -20.66 3.94 16.05
C ASP A 227 -20.14 2.56 15.64
N VAL A 228 -21.05 1.65 15.29
CA VAL A 228 -20.70 0.29 14.87
C VAL A 228 -19.88 0.27 13.57
N ILE A 229 -20.22 1.12 12.59
CA ILE A 229 -19.42 1.29 11.37
C ILE A 229 -18.00 1.75 11.72
N GLY A 230 -17.86 2.71 12.63
CA GLY A 230 -16.56 3.17 13.11
C GLY A 230 -15.74 2.03 13.73
N ASP A 231 -16.35 1.21 14.56
CA ASP A 231 -15.70 0.05 15.18
C ASP A 231 -15.28 -1.01 14.16
N ILE A 232 -16.14 -1.33 13.19
CA ILE A 232 -15.83 -2.24 12.09
C ILE A 232 -14.63 -1.73 11.28
N ILE A 233 -14.63 -0.45 10.90
CA ILE A 233 -13.55 0.16 10.12
C ILE A 233 -12.24 0.06 10.90
N LEU A 234 -12.20 0.50 12.15
CA LEU A 234 -10.98 0.50 12.96
C LEU A 234 -10.45 -0.93 13.20
N ASN A 235 -11.35 -1.88 13.46
CA ASN A 235 -10.95 -3.26 13.65
C ASN A 235 -10.41 -3.88 12.36
N THR A 236 -11.17 -3.82 11.25
CA THR A 236 -10.80 -4.49 10.00
C THR A 236 -9.62 -3.82 9.30
N ALA A 237 -9.57 -2.48 9.28
CA ALA A 237 -8.45 -1.75 8.70
C ALA A 237 -7.12 -2.04 9.42
N ALA A 238 -7.16 -2.40 10.72
CA ALA A 238 -5.98 -2.83 11.45
C ALA A 238 -5.45 -4.22 11.03
N GLN A 239 -6.28 -5.04 10.37
CA GLN A 239 -5.94 -6.40 9.90
C GLN A 239 -5.48 -6.43 8.44
N GLN A 240 -5.38 -5.29 7.75
CA GLN A 240 -4.88 -5.17 6.38
C GLN A 240 -3.91 -3.99 6.26
N TYR A 241 -3.15 -3.89 5.17
CA TYR A 241 -2.14 -2.83 5.03
C TYR A 241 -2.47 -1.76 3.99
N GLY A 242 -3.46 -1.99 3.13
CA GLY A 242 -3.90 -1.04 2.10
C GLY A 242 -5.17 -0.29 2.48
N GLY A 243 -5.80 0.32 1.47
CA GLY A 243 -7.02 1.12 1.64
C GLY A 243 -8.24 0.26 1.97
N PHE A 244 -9.04 0.75 2.89
CA PHE A 244 -10.34 0.20 3.27
C PHE A 244 -11.44 1.04 2.64
N THR A 245 -12.19 0.49 1.68
CA THR A 245 -13.25 1.22 1.00
C THR A 245 -14.63 0.70 1.41
N VAL A 246 -15.52 1.61 1.79
CA VAL A 246 -16.95 1.36 2.00
C VAL A 246 -17.70 1.87 0.77
N PRO A 247 -18.16 1.01 -0.14
CA PRO A 247 -18.93 1.41 -1.30
C PRO A 247 -20.32 1.90 -0.92
N GLU A 248 -20.82 2.95 -1.63
CA GLU A 248 -22.19 3.45 -1.57
C GLU A 248 -22.70 3.68 -0.13
N ILE A 249 -21.90 4.37 0.68
CA ILE A 249 -22.16 4.60 2.11
C ILE A 249 -23.49 5.34 2.36
N ASP A 250 -23.93 6.19 1.43
CA ASP A 250 -25.20 6.89 1.46
C ASP A 250 -26.37 5.92 1.50
N LYS A 251 -26.33 4.81 0.76
CA LYS A 251 -27.34 3.75 0.78
C LYS A 251 -27.34 2.98 2.10
N VAL A 252 -26.15 2.64 2.59
CA VAL A 252 -25.99 1.94 3.88
C VAL A 252 -26.58 2.75 5.02
N LEU A 253 -26.21 4.01 5.15
CA LEU A 253 -26.67 4.87 6.23
C LEU A 253 -28.13 5.32 6.03
N GLY A 254 -28.57 5.50 4.79
CA GLY A 254 -29.96 5.81 4.46
C GLY A 254 -30.95 4.77 4.96
N TYR A 255 -30.57 3.49 4.93
CA TYR A 255 -31.36 2.39 5.49
C TYR A 255 -31.57 2.55 7.01
N TYR A 256 -30.51 2.84 7.75
CA TYR A 256 -30.60 3.02 9.22
C TYR A 256 -31.29 4.32 9.60
N ALA A 257 -31.18 5.36 8.77
CA ALA A 257 -31.92 6.60 8.96
C ALA A 257 -33.44 6.38 8.79
N GLU A 258 -33.87 5.57 7.83
CA GLU A 258 -35.29 5.20 7.67
C GLU A 258 -35.81 4.39 8.87
N LYS A 259 -34.98 3.46 9.45
CA LYS A 259 -35.34 2.75 10.69
C LYS A 259 -35.50 3.72 11.87
N SER A 260 -34.55 4.64 12.05
CA SER A 260 -34.62 5.68 13.07
C SER A 260 -35.83 6.56 12.91
N TYR A 261 -36.11 6.99 11.68
CA TYR A 261 -37.25 7.85 11.40
C TYR A 261 -38.60 7.21 11.79
N LYS A 262 -38.82 5.96 11.42
CA LYS A 262 -40.02 5.20 11.78
C LYS A 262 -40.14 5.09 13.30
N ARG A 263 -39.09 4.66 13.98
CA ARG A 263 -39.07 4.51 15.44
C ARG A 263 -39.32 5.83 16.15
N TYR A 264 -38.63 6.90 15.83
CA TYR A 264 -38.78 8.18 16.49
C TYR A 264 -40.13 8.82 16.21
N THR A 265 -40.68 8.61 15.03
CA THR A 265 -42.04 9.11 14.72
C THR A 265 -43.08 8.39 15.56
N GLU A 266 -42.99 7.06 15.71
CA GLU A 266 -43.91 6.29 16.55
C GLU A 266 -43.76 6.66 18.03
N GLU A 267 -42.56 6.80 18.54
CA GLU A 267 -42.25 7.19 19.91
C GLU A 267 -42.87 8.57 20.20
N TYR A 268 -42.58 9.55 19.35
CA TYR A 268 -43.09 10.93 19.50
C TYR A 268 -44.63 11.00 19.45
N ILE A 269 -45.23 10.25 18.52
CA ILE A 269 -46.70 10.18 18.41
C ILE A 269 -47.31 9.60 19.70
N LYS A 270 -46.76 8.51 20.21
CA LYS A 270 -47.22 7.89 21.47
C LYS A 270 -47.06 8.82 22.67
N GLU A 271 -45.93 9.49 22.79
CA GLU A 271 -45.71 10.48 23.86
C GLU A 271 -46.70 11.64 23.79
N MET A 272 -46.96 12.18 22.59
CA MET A 272 -47.92 13.26 22.39
C MET A 272 -49.37 12.82 22.63
N GLN A 273 -49.74 11.58 22.24
CA GLN A 273 -51.04 11.01 22.56
C GLN A 273 -51.24 10.90 24.09
N ALA A 274 -50.25 10.43 24.79
CA ALA A 274 -50.28 10.31 26.24
C ALA A 274 -50.33 11.68 26.92
N ALA A 275 -49.49 12.64 26.48
CA ALA A 275 -49.45 14.01 27.04
C ALA A 275 -50.75 14.77 26.83
N LEU A 276 -51.43 14.60 25.70
CA LEU A 276 -52.69 15.26 25.38
C LEU A 276 -53.92 14.44 25.79
N SER A 277 -53.71 13.23 26.31
CA SER A 277 -54.77 12.26 26.68
C SER A 277 -55.76 11.99 25.52
N VAL A 278 -55.27 11.83 24.30
CA VAL A 278 -56.07 11.58 23.09
C VAL A 278 -55.63 10.31 22.38
N ILE A 279 -56.54 9.63 21.71
CA ILE A 279 -56.27 8.46 20.89
C ILE A 279 -55.75 8.84 19.51
N VAL A 280 -56.26 9.92 18.94
CA VAL A 280 -55.92 10.43 17.62
C VAL A 280 -55.39 11.85 17.73
N LEU A 281 -54.19 12.09 17.19
CA LEU A 281 -53.61 13.43 17.16
C LEU A 281 -54.16 14.25 16.02
N PRO A 282 -54.31 15.59 16.18
CA PRO A 282 -54.62 16.50 15.07
C PRO A 282 -53.56 16.42 13.96
N ALA A 283 -53.98 16.51 12.69
CA ALA A 283 -53.09 16.40 11.52
C ALA A 283 -51.87 17.33 11.60
N LYS A 284 -52.04 18.59 12.03
CA LYS A 284 -50.94 19.53 12.25
C LYS A 284 -49.93 19.08 13.31
N THR A 285 -50.34 18.30 14.31
CA THR A 285 -49.48 17.77 15.35
C THR A 285 -48.64 16.61 14.76
N VAL A 286 -49.24 15.79 13.93
CA VAL A 286 -48.55 14.71 13.21
C VAL A 286 -47.52 15.30 12.23
N GLU A 287 -47.89 16.33 11.47
CA GLU A 287 -46.96 17.04 10.56
C GLU A 287 -45.77 17.64 11.32
N ARG A 288 -45.98 18.28 12.46
CA ARG A 288 -44.91 18.78 13.34
C ARG A 288 -44.02 17.64 13.90
N ALA A 289 -44.62 16.49 14.18
CA ALA A 289 -43.85 15.31 14.59
C ALA A 289 -42.88 14.91 13.50
N HIS A 290 -43.33 14.81 12.26
CA HIS A 290 -42.46 14.48 11.11
C HIS A 290 -41.34 15.51 10.93
N ASP A 291 -41.65 16.81 10.98
CA ASP A 291 -40.62 17.87 10.88
C ASP A 291 -39.59 17.80 12.00
N PHE A 292 -40.03 17.55 13.23
CA PHE A 292 -39.15 17.40 14.38
C PHE A 292 -38.20 16.19 14.22
N VAL A 293 -38.76 15.06 13.80
CA VAL A 293 -37.97 13.84 13.57
C VAL A 293 -36.98 14.01 12.42
N MET A 294 -37.38 14.67 11.32
CA MET A 294 -36.48 14.98 10.21
C MET A 294 -35.25 15.79 10.66
N LYS A 295 -35.46 16.84 11.46
CA LYS A 295 -34.36 17.65 12.03
C LYS A 295 -33.48 16.84 12.98
N ARG A 296 -34.07 15.89 13.71
CA ARG A 296 -33.30 14.97 14.57
C ARG A 296 -32.40 14.07 13.74
N ILE A 297 -32.92 13.46 12.67
CA ILE A 297 -32.14 12.61 11.76
C ILE A 297 -31.00 13.40 11.11
N GLU A 298 -31.26 14.61 10.62
CA GLU A 298 -30.23 15.47 10.04
C GLU A 298 -29.10 15.76 11.06
N ARG A 299 -29.47 16.04 12.32
CA ARG A 299 -28.50 16.24 13.40
C ARG A 299 -27.69 14.95 13.70
N GLU A 300 -28.33 13.77 13.68
CA GLU A 300 -27.65 12.49 13.87
C GLU A 300 -26.66 12.20 12.71
N PHE A 301 -27.03 12.48 11.46
CA PHE A 301 -26.11 12.43 10.34
C PHE A 301 -24.90 13.35 10.55
N ARG A 302 -25.14 14.59 10.95
CA ARG A 302 -24.08 15.57 11.18
C ARG A 302 -23.10 15.12 12.27
N GLN A 303 -23.62 14.69 13.41
CA GLN A 303 -22.80 14.22 14.54
C GLN A 303 -22.07 12.92 14.20
N GLY A 304 -22.75 12.01 13.51
CA GLY A 304 -22.14 10.75 13.06
C GLY A 304 -20.96 10.96 12.11
N TRP A 305 -21.13 11.85 11.12
CA TRP A 305 -20.04 12.18 10.19
C TRP A 305 -18.89 12.88 10.88
N GLN A 306 -19.14 13.82 11.77
CA GLN A 306 -18.08 14.41 12.60
C GLN A 306 -17.32 13.35 13.40
N GLY A 307 -18.05 12.41 14.01
CA GLY A 307 -17.45 11.29 14.75
C GLY A 307 -16.57 10.39 13.89
N ILE A 308 -17.01 10.06 12.68
CA ILE A 308 -16.21 9.29 11.71
C ILE A 308 -14.95 10.06 11.31
N GLU A 309 -15.07 11.34 10.94
CA GLU A 309 -13.91 12.15 10.56
C GLU A 309 -12.89 12.27 11.70
N TYR A 310 -13.32 12.46 12.94
CA TYR A 310 -12.40 12.43 14.11
C TYR A 310 -11.69 11.08 14.25
N LYS A 311 -12.44 9.96 14.18
CA LYS A 311 -11.86 8.62 14.29
C LYS A 311 -10.81 8.32 13.20
N LEU A 312 -11.03 8.81 11.98
CA LEU A 312 -10.15 8.53 10.83
C LEU A 312 -8.95 9.46 10.70
N ASN A 313 -8.95 10.63 11.36
CA ASN A 313 -7.83 11.59 11.33
C ASN A 313 -6.97 11.52 12.60
N THR A 314 -7.03 10.42 13.34
CA THR A 314 -6.17 10.12 14.48
C THR A 314 -5.54 8.74 14.35
N VAL A 315 -4.35 8.55 14.94
CA VAL A 315 -3.73 7.24 15.08
C VAL A 315 -4.40 6.52 16.25
N GLY A 316 -5.49 5.82 15.96
CA GLY A 316 -6.32 5.15 16.97
C GLY A 316 -5.89 3.73 17.34
N SER A 317 -4.86 3.15 16.70
CA SER A 317 -4.41 1.78 16.93
C SER A 317 -2.91 1.64 17.11
N SER A 318 -2.48 0.49 17.62
CA SER A 318 -1.06 0.13 17.73
C SER A 318 -0.37 -0.10 16.38
N ARG A 319 -1.12 -0.13 15.28
CA ARG A 319 -0.60 -0.19 13.91
C ARG A 319 0.24 1.07 13.56
N GLY A 320 -0.06 2.23 14.18
CA GLY A 320 0.77 3.43 14.10
C GLY A 320 0.55 4.32 12.87
N ASP A 321 -0.49 4.08 12.09
CA ASP A 321 -0.92 4.91 10.95
C ASP A 321 -2.38 5.35 11.08
N TYR A 322 -2.78 6.31 10.26
CA TYR A 322 -4.19 6.65 10.10
C TYR A 322 -4.90 5.55 9.31
N PRO A 323 -6.17 5.20 9.65
CA PRO A 323 -6.95 4.30 8.83
C PRO A 323 -7.16 4.90 7.44
N PHE A 324 -6.62 4.27 6.39
CA PHE A 324 -6.75 4.75 5.02
C PHE A 324 -8.11 4.36 4.44
N VAL A 325 -9.13 5.15 4.77
CA VAL A 325 -10.52 4.87 4.45
C VAL A 325 -10.98 5.70 3.24
N THR A 326 -11.69 5.03 2.33
CA THR A 326 -12.40 5.64 1.21
C THR A 326 -13.89 5.34 1.34
N VAL A 327 -14.75 6.31 1.07
CA VAL A 327 -16.21 6.10 0.94
C VAL A 327 -16.65 6.54 -0.45
N THR A 328 -17.55 5.77 -1.08
CA THR A 328 -18.19 6.19 -2.33
C THR A 328 -19.67 6.49 -2.08
N PHE A 329 -20.24 7.44 -2.81
CA PHE A 329 -21.60 7.92 -2.62
C PHE A 329 -22.11 8.66 -3.86
N GLY A 330 -23.38 9.08 -3.84
CA GLY A 330 -23.98 9.95 -4.86
C GLY A 330 -25.10 9.28 -5.66
N LEU A 331 -25.24 7.95 -5.61
CA LEU A 331 -26.28 7.21 -6.34
C LEU A 331 -27.58 7.04 -5.55
N GLY A 332 -27.57 7.32 -4.27
CA GLY A 332 -28.76 7.24 -3.42
C GLY A 332 -29.83 8.24 -3.84
N VAL A 333 -31.07 7.78 -4.04
CA VAL A 333 -32.20 8.61 -4.50
C VAL A 333 -33.32 8.77 -3.47
N SER A 334 -33.33 7.94 -2.42
CA SER A 334 -34.27 8.08 -1.34
C SER A 334 -33.96 9.33 -0.49
N ARG A 335 -34.94 9.81 0.25
CA ARG A 335 -34.82 11.04 1.05
C ARG A 335 -33.62 11.01 2.02
N PHE A 336 -33.36 9.87 2.64
CA PHE A 336 -32.28 9.76 3.62
C PHE A 336 -30.92 9.45 3.00
N GLU A 337 -30.87 8.74 1.88
CA GLU A 337 -29.64 8.57 1.10
C GLU A 337 -29.14 9.94 0.58
N ARG A 338 -30.06 10.76 0.06
CA ARG A 338 -29.75 12.13 -0.37
C ARG A 338 -29.35 13.03 0.80
N MET A 339 -30.06 12.94 1.94
CA MET A 339 -29.71 13.68 3.16
C MET A 339 -28.32 13.30 3.66
N CYS A 340 -27.98 12.01 3.63
CA CYS A 340 -26.64 11.53 3.97
C CYS A 340 -25.57 12.22 3.11
N SER A 341 -25.73 12.22 1.79
CA SER A 341 -24.81 12.85 0.85
C SER A 341 -24.66 14.35 1.08
N HIS A 342 -25.75 15.07 1.27
CA HIS A 342 -25.74 16.51 1.58
C HIS A 342 -25.00 16.82 2.88
N VAL A 343 -25.37 16.14 3.97
CA VAL A 343 -24.79 16.40 5.29
C VAL A 343 -23.32 16.03 5.35
N MET A 344 -22.95 14.92 4.74
CA MET A 344 -21.57 14.44 4.66
C MET A 344 -20.65 15.48 4.00
N MET A 345 -21.02 15.96 2.82
CA MET A 345 -20.24 16.98 2.11
C MET A 345 -20.16 18.29 2.88
N LYS A 346 -21.26 18.70 3.51
CA LYS A 346 -21.31 19.92 4.31
C LYS A 346 -20.41 19.85 5.55
N VAL A 347 -20.39 18.71 6.25
CA VAL A 347 -19.52 18.47 7.40
C VAL A 347 -18.05 18.53 6.98
N HIS A 348 -17.72 17.89 5.86
CA HIS A 348 -16.36 17.89 5.33
C HIS A 348 -15.91 19.28 4.86
N GLU A 349 -16.78 20.01 4.16
CA GLU A 349 -16.50 21.38 3.69
C GLU A 349 -16.25 22.35 4.86
N GLU A 350 -16.97 22.18 5.97
CA GLU A 350 -16.80 23.00 7.18
C GLU A 350 -15.49 22.68 7.93
N GLY A 351 -14.96 21.48 7.78
CA GLY A 351 -13.82 20.98 8.56
C GLY A 351 -14.16 20.66 10.02
N GLN A 352 -13.14 20.28 10.81
CA GLN A 352 -13.29 19.85 12.20
C GLN A 352 -12.52 20.77 13.16
N GLY A 353 -13.03 20.95 14.35
CA GLY A 353 -12.45 21.82 15.40
C GLY A 353 -13.51 22.52 16.24
N GLU A 354 -13.07 23.53 16.97
CA GLU A 354 -13.92 24.38 17.82
C GLU A 354 -14.74 25.37 16.97
N GLU A 355 -15.81 25.91 17.55
CA GLU A 355 -16.59 26.96 16.88
C GLU A 355 -15.71 28.20 16.61
N GLY A 356 -15.67 28.60 15.34
CA GLY A 356 -14.80 29.71 14.88
C GLY A 356 -13.36 29.31 14.58
N PHE A 357 -12.96 28.07 14.85
CA PHE A 357 -11.63 27.51 14.54
C PHE A 357 -11.74 26.09 14.03
N LYS A 358 -11.99 25.93 12.74
CA LYS A 358 -12.07 24.62 12.07
C LYS A 358 -10.96 24.50 11.05
N ILE A 359 -10.36 23.30 10.94
CA ILE A 359 -9.33 22.95 9.97
C ILE A 359 -9.82 21.86 9.03
N PRO A 360 -9.35 21.81 7.78
CA PRO A 360 -9.61 20.70 6.86
C PRO A 360 -9.11 19.37 7.42
N VAL A 361 -9.85 18.29 7.16
CA VAL A 361 -9.47 16.91 7.48
C VAL A 361 -9.23 16.12 6.21
N LEU A 362 -8.40 15.06 6.27
CA LEU A 362 -7.94 14.31 5.10
C LEU A 362 -8.74 13.04 4.85
N PHE A 363 -9.31 12.45 5.90
CA PHE A 363 -10.04 11.18 5.85
C PHE A 363 -11.46 11.29 6.40
N PRO A 364 -12.40 10.49 5.85
CA PRO A 364 -12.22 9.56 4.75
C PRO A 364 -11.97 10.27 3.41
N LYS A 365 -11.34 9.57 2.47
CA LYS A 365 -11.33 9.99 1.08
C LYS A 365 -12.73 9.84 0.51
N TYR A 366 -13.27 10.90 -0.06
CA TYR A 366 -14.60 10.92 -0.67
C TYR A 366 -14.51 10.70 -2.18
N VAL A 367 -15.36 9.82 -2.73
CA VAL A 367 -15.49 9.58 -4.17
C VAL A 367 -16.94 9.68 -4.59
N PHE A 368 -17.23 10.64 -5.45
CA PHE A 368 -18.55 10.87 -6.01
C PHE A 368 -18.77 9.97 -7.24
N LEU A 369 -19.82 9.16 -7.19
CA LEU A 369 -20.22 8.27 -8.27
C LEU A 369 -21.12 9.05 -9.23
N TYR A 370 -20.56 9.51 -10.35
CA TYR A 370 -21.29 10.37 -11.29
C TYR A 370 -22.05 9.53 -12.32
N ASP A 371 -23.39 9.61 -12.26
CA ASP A 371 -24.30 9.15 -13.30
C ASP A 371 -25.00 10.37 -13.94
N LYS A 372 -24.80 10.58 -15.26
CA LYS A 372 -25.35 11.71 -15.99
C LYS A 372 -26.86 11.82 -15.84
N ASN A 373 -27.60 10.68 -15.79
CA ASN A 373 -29.06 10.67 -15.68
C ASN A 373 -29.56 11.19 -14.32
N LEU A 374 -28.78 11.00 -13.26
CA LEU A 374 -29.14 11.46 -11.92
C LEU A 374 -28.67 12.89 -11.65
N HIS A 375 -27.50 13.28 -12.19
CA HIS A 375 -26.75 14.47 -11.75
C HIS A 375 -26.80 15.64 -12.74
N CYS A 376 -27.23 15.43 -14.00
CA CYS A 376 -27.41 16.53 -14.93
C CYS A 376 -28.56 17.47 -14.50
N LYS A 377 -28.62 18.64 -15.12
CA LYS A 377 -29.70 19.62 -14.86
C LYS A 377 -31.05 18.96 -15.09
N GLY A 378 -31.87 18.94 -14.03
CA GLY A 378 -33.18 18.28 -14.01
C GLY A 378 -33.17 16.83 -13.52
N GLY A 379 -32.01 16.26 -13.27
CA GLY A 379 -31.85 14.95 -12.60
C GLY A 379 -32.22 15.05 -11.11
N VAL A 380 -32.60 13.92 -10.51
CA VAL A 380 -33.11 13.87 -9.13
C VAL A 380 -32.03 14.24 -8.09
N ASN A 381 -30.75 14.03 -8.41
CA ASN A 381 -29.59 14.31 -7.56
C ASN A 381 -28.75 15.49 -8.09
N HIS A 382 -29.32 16.39 -8.87
CA HIS A 382 -28.62 17.57 -9.38
C HIS A 382 -28.11 18.49 -8.27
N ASP A 383 -28.89 18.68 -7.22
CA ASP A 383 -28.51 19.45 -6.03
C ASP A 383 -27.32 18.81 -5.27
N ILE A 384 -27.28 17.47 -5.17
CA ILE A 384 -26.14 16.72 -4.60
C ILE A 384 -24.87 16.92 -5.42
N TYR A 385 -25.00 16.92 -6.76
CA TYR A 385 -23.89 17.25 -7.66
C TYR A 385 -23.38 18.68 -7.43
N GLU A 386 -24.28 19.65 -7.22
CA GLU A 386 -23.92 21.04 -6.91
C GLU A 386 -23.16 21.18 -5.59
N ASP A 387 -23.58 20.43 -4.56
CA ASP A 387 -22.88 20.39 -3.27
C ASP A 387 -21.52 19.73 -3.40
N ALA A 388 -21.42 18.65 -4.18
CA ALA A 388 -20.14 17.98 -4.45
C ALA A 388 -19.14 18.90 -5.16
N LEU A 389 -19.59 19.70 -6.13
CA LEU A 389 -18.74 20.71 -6.76
C LEU A 389 -18.30 21.79 -5.77
N SER A 390 -19.20 22.26 -4.88
CA SER A 390 -18.84 23.21 -3.83
C SER A 390 -17.78 22.65 -2.90
N CYS A 391 -18.00 21.44 -2.42
CA CYS A 391 -17.06 20.76 -1.53
C CYS A 391 -15.70 20.54 -2.21
N SER A 392 -15.67 20.00 -3.45
CA SER A 392 -14.43 19.81 -4.20
C SER A 392 -13.66 21.11 -4.42
N SER A 393 -14.35 22.22 -4.62
CA SER A 393 -13.71 23.52 -4.84
C SER A 393 -12.99 24.07 -3.61
N LYS A 394 -13.31 23.58 -2.42
CA LYS A 394 -12.74 24.05 -1.14
C LYS A 394 -11.80 23.05 -0.48
N THR A 395 -12.07 21.76 -0.67
CA THR A 395 -11.36 20.68 0.05
C THR A 395 -10.60 19.72 -0.86
N MET A 396 -10.71 19.87 -2.19
CA MET A 396 -10.24 18.92 -3.20
C MET A 396 -10.96 17.55 -3.18
N TYR A 397 -11.92 17.34 -2.29
CA TYR A 397 -12.82 16.19 -2.24
C TYR A 397 -14.28 16.63 -2.46
N PRO A 398 -15.13 15.75 -3.03
CA PRO A 398 -14.83 14.40 -3.50
C PRO A 398 -14.03 14.37 -4.80
N ASP A 399 -13.30 13.22 -5.03
CA ASP A 399 -12.88 12.83 -6.36
C ASP A 399 -14.10 12.33 -7.16
N TRP A 400 -14.01 12.29 -8.49
CA TRP A 400 -15.15 12.08 -9.38
C TRP A 400 -14.98 10.81 -10.20
N LEU A 401 -15.86 9.82 -10.05
CA LEU A 401 -15.85 8.60 -10.84
C LEU A 401 -17.00 8.60 -11.84
N SER A 402 -16.67 8.59 -13.13
CA SER A 402 -17.68 8.50 -14.20
C SER A 402 -18.28 7.10 -14.28
N LEU A 403 -19.63 7.03 -14.25
CA LEU A 403 -20.40 5.80 -14.50
C LEU A 403 -21.13 5.80 -15.85
N THR A 404 -21.17 6.95 -16.54
CA THR A 404 -21.92 7.12 -17.79
C THR A 404 -21.10 7.65 -18.95
N GLY A 405 -19.79 7.85 -18.77
CA GLY A 405 -18.84 8.16 -19.84
C GLY A 405 -18.45 6.94 -20.66
N GLU A 406 -17.27 7.02 -21.30
CA GLU A 406 -16.71 5.91 -22.08
C GLU A 406 -15.78 5.03 -21.21
N GLY A 407 -15.56 3.79 -21.63
CA GLY A 407 -14.54 2.90 -21.07
C GLY A 407 -15.08 1.78 -20.19
N TYR A 408 -14.15 1.14 -19.47
CA TYR A 408 -14.41 -0.10 -18.74
C TYR A 408 -15.40 0.07 -17.58
N VAL A 409 -15.19 1.04 -16.68
CA VAL A 409 -16.06 1.24 -15.51
C VAL A 409 -17.48 1.64 -15.92
N PRO A 410 -17.67 2.65 -16.82
CA PRO A 410 -18.99 2.96 -17.36
C PRO A 410 -19.64 1.78 -18.13
N GLY A 411 -18.85 1.01 -18.86
CA GLY A 411 -19.33 -0.15 -19.60
C GLY A 411 -19.93 -1.23 -18.70
N ILE A 412 -19.29 -1.54 -17.58
CA ILE A 412 -19.80 -2.45 -16.55
C ILE A 412 -21.07 -1.92 -15.90
N TYR A 413 -21.09 -0.63 -15.53
CA TYR A 413 -22.27 -0.01 -14.94
C TYR A 413 -23.46 -0.03 -15.91
N LYS A 414 -23.26 0.36 -17.16
CA LYS A 414 -24.29 0.35 -18.20
C LYS A 414 -24.85 -1.05 -18.44
N LYS A 415 -24.00 -2.08 -18.49
CA LYS A 415 -24.41 -3.45 -18.80
C LYS A 415 -25.07 -4.15 -17.62
N TYR A 416 -24.53 -4.00 -16.43
CA TYR A 416 -24.89 -4.83 -15.28
C TYR A 416 -25.52 -4.04 -14.11
N GLY A 417 -25.49 -2.70 -14.14
CA GLY A 417 -25.85 -1.86 -12.99
C GLY A 417 -24.92 -2.01 -11.78
N ARG A 418 -23.70 -2.52 -12.02
CA ARG A 418 -22.70 -2.76 -10.96
C ARG A 418 -21.63 -1.68 -10.99
N VAL A 419 -21.31 -1.13 -9.84
CA VAL A 419 -20.27 -0.11 -9.66
C VAL A 419 -18.94 -0.77 -9.36
N ILE A 420 -17.89 -0.37 -10.09
CA ILE A 420 -16.51 -0.69 -9.73
C ILE A 420 -15.97 0.50 -8.94
N SER A 421 -16.10 0.45 -7.63
CA SER A 421 -15.53 1.49 -6.74
C SER A 421 -14.01 1.41 -6.70
N PRO A 422 -13.29 2.55 -6.60
CA PRO A 422 -11.86 2.53 -6.39
C PRO A 422 -11.53 2.12 -4.95
N MET A 423 -10.45 1.36 -4.79
CA MET A 423 -9.89 1.00 -3.49
C MET A 423 -8.73 1.94 -3.15
N GLY A 424 -8.74 2.48 -1.94
CA GLY A 424 -7.68 3.36 -1.46
C GLY A 424 -7.40 4.52 -2.42
N CYS A 425 -6.19 4.58 -2.99
CA CYS A 425 -5.81 5.66 -3.90
C CYS A 425 -6.55 5.58 -5.24
N ARG A 426 -6.44 4.44 -5.94
CA ARG A 426 -6.89 4.30 -7.33
C ARG A 426 -7.05 2.86 -7.83
N ALA A 427 -6.92 1.84 -6.98
CA ALA A 427 -6.96 0.45 -7.42
C ALA A 427 -8.38 0.02 -7.80
N PHE A 428 -8.49 -0.75 -8.88
CA PHE A 428 -9.72 -1.37 -9.35
C PHE A 428 -9.56 -2.89 -9.40
N LEU A 429 -10.67 -3.60 -9.22
CA LEU A 429 -10.72 -5.06 -9.30
C LEU A 429 -11.06 -5.53 -10.70
N SER A 430 -10.44 -6.63 -11.13
CA SER A 430 -10.89 -7.39 -12.30
C SER A 430 -12.26 -8.01 -12.03
N PRO A 431 -13.13 -8.20 -13.05
CA PRO A 431 -14.42 -8.85 -12.86
C PRO A 431 -14.26 -10.27 -12.29
N TRP A 432 -15.14 -10.61 -11.37
CA TRP A 432 -15.41 -11.97 -10.91
C TRP A 432 -16.91 -12.15 -10.92
N TYR A 433 -17.39 -13.17 -11.61
CA TYR A 433 -18.81 -13.38 -11.85
C TYR A 433 -19.42 -14.33 -10.83
N GLU A 434 -20.67 -14.09 -10.45
CA GLU A 434 -21.36 -14.83 -9.37
C GLU A 434 -21.40 -16.34 -9.63
N ARG A 435 -21.56 -16.78 -10.88
CA ARG A 435 -21.69 -18.19 -11.29
C ARG A 435 -20.50 -18.73 -12.08
N GLY A 436 -19.89 -17.90 -12.89
CA GLY A 436 -18.81 -18.32 -13.79
C GLY A 436 -17.39 -18.00 -13.31
N GLY A 437 -17.23 -17.34 -12.18
CA GLY A 437 -15.92 -17.00 -11.65
C GLY A 437 -15.19 -15.96 -12.50
N MET A 438 -14.04 -16.31 -13.09
CA MET A 438 -13.24 -15.38 -13.91
C MET A 438 -13.92 -14.94 -15.20
N ASN A 439 -14.74 -15.79 -15.77
CA ASN A 439 -15.49 -15.56 -17.00
C ASN A 439 -16.98 -15.73 -16.72
N PRO A 440 -17.88 -14.96 -17.36
CA PRO A 440 -19.30 -15.11 -17.12
C PRO A 440 -19.79 -16.47 -17.60
N ALA A 441 -20.65 -17.13 -16.80
CA ALA A 441 -21.26 -18.40 -17.18
C ALA A 441 -22.22 -18.24 -18.38
N ASP A 442 -22.92 -17.10 -18.44
CA ASP A 442 -23.78 -16.66 -19.53
C ASP A 442 -23.92 -15.13 -19.53
N GLU A 443 -24.74 -14.58 -20.47
CA GLU A 443 -24.95 -13.13 -20.60
C GLU A 443 -25.62 -12.46 -19.40
N ASN A 444 -26.30 -13.23 -18.55
CA ASN A 444 -27.01 -12.76 -17.35
C ASN A 444 -26.17 -12.90 -16.07
N ASP A 445 -24.99 -13.51 -16.16
CA ASP A 445 -24.09 -13.65 -15.04
C ASP A 445 -23.50 -12.29 -14.66
N LYS A 446 -23.63 -11.89 -13.40
CA LYS A 446 -23.28 -10.54 -12.93
C LYS A 446 -21.91 -10.52 -12.25
N PRO A 447 -21.10 -9.51 -12.52
CA PRO A 447 -19.84 -9.36 -11.81
C PRO A 447 -20.06 -8.87 -10.38
N VAL A 448 -19.24 -9.38 -9.46
CA VAL A 448 -19.16 -8.98 -8.05
C VAL A 448 -17.91 -8.14 -7.85
N PHE A 449 -18.06 -6.99 -7.19
CA PHE A 449 -16.95 -6.12 -6.81
C PHE A 449 -16.90 -5.87 -5.31
N VAL A 450 -18.05 -5.63 -4.67
CA VAL A 450 -18.18 -5.45 -3.22
C VAL A 450 -17.81 -6.75 -2.49
N GLY A 451 -17.13 -6.64 -1.37
CA GLY A 451 -16.62 -7.78 -0.62
C GLY A 451 -15.37 -8.42 -1.23
N ARG A 452 -14.63 -7.73 -2.09
CA ARG A 452 -13.42 -8.27 -2.72
C ARG A 452 -12.19 -7.43 -2.42
N PHE A 453 -11.01 -7.99 -2.67
CA PHE A 453 -9.75 -7.36 -2.29
C PHE A 453 -8.65 -7.51 -3.33
N ASN A 454 -7.59 -6.73 -3.16
CA ASN A 454 -6.36 -6.77 -3.95
C ASN A 454 -5.26 -7.50 -3.17
N GLY A 455 -4.54 -8.41 -3.84
CA GLY A 455 -3.45 -9.20 -3.25
C GLY A 455 -2.09 -8.48 -3.22
N GLY A 456 -2.04 -7.25 -3.72
CA GLY A 456 -0.83 -6.44 -3.77
C GLY A 456 -0.31 -6.16 -5.17
N ALA A 457 0.61 -5.19 -5.26
CA ALA A 457 1.21 -4.73 -6.51
C ALA A 457 2.72 -5.00 -6.57
N ILE A 458 3.23 -5.20 -7.78
CA ILE A 458 4.66 -5.19 -8.10
C ILE A 458 4.84 -4.34 -9.35
N SER A 459 5.69 -3.32 -9.29
CA SER A 459 5.85 -2.36 -10.38
C SER A 459 7.08 -2.65 -11.23
N LEU A 460 6.93 -2.45 -12.55
CA LEU A 460 7.99 -2.38 -13.53
C LEU A 460 8.57 -0.97 -13.59
N HIS A 461 9.87 -0.88 -13.76
CA HIS A 461 10.56 0.36 -14.14
C HIS A 461 10.97 0.28 -15.61
N LEU A 462 10.08 0.69 -16.51
CA LEU A 462 10.24 0.49 -17.94
C LEU A 462 11.50 1.10 -18.54
N PRO A 463 11.97 2.32 -18.15
CA PRO A 463 13.26 2.86 -18.62
C PRO A 463 14.45 1.97 -18.28
N MET A 464 14.48 1.35 -17.09
CA MET A 464 15.56 0.41 -16.71
C MET A 464 15.61 -0.81 -17.63
N ILE A 465 14.44 -1.31 -18.03
CA ILE A 465 14.31 -2.46 -18.92
C ILE A 465 14.79 -2.11 -20.33
N LEU A 466 14.42 -0.93 -20.84
CA LEU A 466 14.88 -0.46 -22.15
C LEU A 466 16.40 -0.20 -22.16
N ALA A 467 16.95 0.41 -21.11
CA ALA A 467 18.38 0.64 -20.98
C ALA A 467 19.16 -0.68 -20.96
N LYS A 468 18.65 -1.69 -20.22
CA LYS A 468 19.25 -3.04 -20.18
C LYS A 468 19.23 -3.71 -21.56
N ALA A 469 18.11 -3.66 -22.27
CA ALA A 469 18.00 -4.24 -23.60
C ALA A 469 19.02 -3.62 -24.58
N ARG A 470 19.22 -2.30 -24.52
CA ARG A 470 20.23 -1.59 -25.31
C ARG A 470 21.66 -1.98 -24.93
N GLU A 471 21.98 -2.05 -23.64
CA GLU A 471 23.29 -2.46 -23.13
C GLU A 471 23.65 -3.87 -23.58
N GLU A 472 22.70 -4.81 -23.43
CA GLU A 472 22.87 -6.23 -23.78
C GLU A 472 22.68 -6.52 -25.29
N LYS A 473 22.27 -5.52 -26.10
CA LYS A 473 21.93 -5.67 -27.52
C LYS A 473 20.89 -6.76 -27.77
N ARG A 474 19.90 -6.83 -26.90
CA ARG A 474 18.76 -7.74 -26.98
C ARG A 474 17.51 -7.01 -27.41
N ASP A 475 16.53 -7.77 -27.90
CA ASP A 475 15.20 -7.24 -28.13
C ASP A 475 14.56 -6.76 -26.82
N PHE A 476 13.93 -5.58 -26.88
CA PHE A 476 13.30 -4.97 -25.71
C PHE A 476 12.18 -5.85 -25.13
N TYR A 477 11.37 -6.45 -25.99
CA TYR A 477 10.25 -7.26 -25.55
C TYR A 477 10.69 -8.58 -24.92
N GLU A 478 11.81 -9.17 -25.35
CA GLU A 478 12.41 -10.33 -24.68
C GLU A 478 12.84 -9.99 -23.24
N VAL A 479 13.46 -8.83 -23.04
CA VAL A 479 13.87 -8.38 -21.70
C VAL A 479 12.65 -8.01 -20.85
N LEU A 480 11.64 -7.41 -21.45
CA LEU A 480 10.37 -7.10 -20.78
C LEU A 480 9.65 -8.38 -20.32
N ASP A 481 9.56 -9.38 -21.19
CA ASP A 481 8.93 -10.67 -20.87
C ASP A 481 9.63 -11.37 -19.69
N TYR A 482 10.95 -11.31 -19.61
CA TYR A 482 11.69 -11.86 -18.47
C TYR A 482 11.21 -11.26 -17.13
N TYR A 483 11.04 -9.92 -17.05
CA TYR A 483 10.59 -9.27 -15.82
C TYR A 483 9.08 -9.43 -15.59
N LEU A 484 8.27 -9.52 -16.64
CA LEU A 484 6.85 -9.87 -16.52
C LEU A 484 6.66 -11.27 -15.93
N GLN A 485 7.42 -12.28 -16.40
CA GLN A 485 7.40 -13.63 -15.84
C GLN A 485 7.92 -13.66 -14.40
N MET A 486 8.92 -12.86 -14.06
CA MET A 486 9.40 -12.75 -12.69
C MET A 486 8.29 -12.22 -11.75
N ILE A 487 7.61 -11.14 -12.13
CA ILE A 487 6.48 -10.60 -11.35
C ILE A 487 5.36 -11.63 -11.22
N ARG A 488 5.02 -12.33 -12.31
CA ARG A 488 4.05 -13.43 -12.31
C ARG A 488 4.42 -14.50 -11.26
N GLY A 489 5.68 -14.95 -11.26
CA GLY A 489 6.17 -15.92 -10.29
C GLY A 489 6.04 -15.46 -8.84
N ILE A 490 6.38 -14.21 -8.55
CA ILE A 490 6.23 -13.63 -7.21
C ILE A 490 4.74 -13.54 -6.82
N HIS A 491 3.84 -13.22 -7.74
CA HIS A 491 2.40 -13.19 -7.46
C HIS A 491 1.84 -14.59 -7.17
N ILE A 492 2.23 -15.61 -7.94
CA ILE A 492 1.85 -17.02 -7.69
C ILE A 492 2.35 -17.45 -6.31
N ASN A 493 3.62 -17.18 -5.99
CA ASN A 493 4.19 -17.51 -4.67
C ASN A 493 3.45 -16.79 -3.53
N THR A 494 3.07 -15.51 -3.74
CA THR A 494 2.28 -14.76 -2.76
C THR A 494 0.88 -15.38 -2.57
N TYR A 495 0.21 -15.75 -3.67
CA TYR A 495 -1.08 -16.44 -3.65
C TYR A 495 -1.01 -17.74 -2.84
N GLU A 496 -0.07 -18.62 -3.16
CA GLU A 496 0.11 -19.91 -2.50
C GLU A 496 0.51 -19.78 -1.03
N TYR A 497 1.24 -18.72 -0.68
CA TYR A 497 1.60 -18.44 0.70
C TYR A 497 0.38 -17.97 1.52
N LEU A 498 -0.33 -16.96 1.03
CA LEU A 498 -1.52 -16.41 1.70
C LEU A 498 -2.65 -17.44 1.78
N ALA A 499 -2.78 -18.33 0.80
CA ALA A 499 -3.81 -19.38 0.77
C ALA A 499 -3.83 -20.28 2.01
N LYS A 500 -2.70 -20.40 2.71
CA LYS A 500 -2.54 -21.21 3.92
C LYS A 500 -2.91 -20.47 5.21
N MET A 501 -3.22 -19.18 5.12
CA MET A 501 -3.61 -18.40 6.30
C MET A 501 -4.97 -18.84 6.81
N LYS A 502 -5.18 -18.70 8.12
CA LYS A 502 -6.45 -19.05 8.76
C LYS A 502 -7.43 -17.86 8.70
N ALA A 503 -8.70 -18.17 8.57
CA ALA A 503 -9.74 -17.14 8.54
C ALA A 503 -9.82 -16.31 9.83
N SER A 504 -9.36 -16.87 10.95
CA SER A 504 -9.23 -16.16 12.23
C SER A 504 -8.28 -14.93 12.20
N THR A 505 -7.48 -14.75 11.15
CA THR A 505 -6.58 -13.59 11.01
C THR A 505 -7.33 -12.29 10.72
N ASN A 506 -8.50 -12.35 10.08
CA ASN A 506 -9.38 -11.19 9.88
C ASN A 506 -10.85 -11.64 9.94
N PRO A 507 -11.42 -11.85 11.15
CA PRO A 507 -12.72 -12.50 11.33
C PRO A 507 -13.87 -11.75 10.65
N LEU A 508 -13.92 -10.42 10.74
CA LEU A 508 -14.99 -9.64 10.13
C LEU A 508 -15.03 -9.79 8.60
N ALA A 509 -13.87 -9.88 7.98
CA ALA A 509 -13.75 -10.08 6.56
C ALA A 509 -14.01 -11.53 6.13
N TYR A 510 -13.39 -12.51 6.82
CA TYR A 510 -13.32 -13.89 6.35
C TYR A 510 -14.38 -14.81 6.97
N CYS A 511 -14.95 -14.45 8.13
CA CYS A 511 -15.94 -15.26 8.84
C CYS A 511 -17.33 -14.62 8.88
N GLU A 512 -17.43 -13.29 8.94
CA GLU A 512 -18.68 -12.54 9.12
C GLU A 512 -19.19 -11.87 7.82
N GLY A 513 -18.65 -12.25 6.65
CA GLY A 513 -19.17 -11.83 5.36
C GLY A 513 -18.69 -10.46 4.85
N GLY A 514 -17.72 -9.82 5.50
CA GLY A 514 -17.14 -8.58 5.00
C GLY A 514 -16.45 -8.74 3.65
N PHE A 515 -15.99 -9.98 3.32
CA PHE A 515 -15.55 -10.35 1.99
C PHE A 515 -16.51 -11.38 1.36
N TYR A 516 -16.60 -11.34 0.04
CA TYR A 516 -17.44 -12.22 -0.76
C TYR A 516 -17.03 -13.69 -0.55
N GLY A 517 -17.97 -14.51 -0.10
CA GLY A 517 -17.71 -15.88 0.35
C GLY A 517 -17.07 -15.97 1.74
N GLY A 518 -16.93 -14.88 2.46
CA GLY A 518 -16.31 -14.78 3.78
C GLY A 518 -17.19 -15.30 4.92
N HIS A 519 -17.62 -16.56 4.84
CA HIS A 519 -18.34 -17.30 5.88
C HIS A 519 -17.56 -18.55 6.29
N LEU A 520 -16.24 -18.43 6.32
CA LEU A 520 -15.35 -19.51 6.72
C LEU A 520 -15.36 -19.68 8.24
N LYS A 521 -15.05 -20.90 8.71
CA LYS A 521 -14.76 -21.09 10.11
C LYS A 521 -13.39 -20.51 10.47
N PRO A 522 -13.15 -20.05 11.70
CA PRO A 522 -11.87 -19.45 12.11
C PRO A 522 -10.64 -20.31 11.81
N GLU A 523 -10.76 -21.63 11.82
CA GLU A 523 -9.72 -22.61 11.56
C GLU A 523 -9.50 -22.94 10.09
N ASP A 524 -10.41 -22.53 9.19
CA ASP A 524 -10.30 -22.79 7.75
C ASP A 524 -9.21 -21.93 7.12
N GLU A 525 -8.64 -22.44 6.01
CA GLU A 525 -7.72 -21.67 5.17
C GLU A 525 -8.50 -20.71 4.27
N ILE A 526 -7.94 -19.52 4.00
CA ILE A 526 -8.60 -18.50 3.20
C ILE A 526 -8.49 -18.74 1.67
N ARG A 527 -7.90 -19.86 1.24
CA ARG A 527 -7.76 -20.23 -0.17
C ARG A 527 -9.00 -19.98 -1.03
N PRO A 528 -10.23 -20.34 -0.61
CA PRO A 528 -11.43 -20.12 -1.42
C PRO A 528 -11.68 -18.63 -1.73
N LEU A 529 -11.30 -17.72 -0.84
CA LEU A 529 -11.50 -16.27 -1.00
C LEU A 529 -10.49 -15.67 -1.99
N LEU A 530 -9.30 -16.30 -2.12
CA LEU A 530 -8.25 -15.82 -3.01
C LEU A 530 -8.59 -15.96 -4.49
N ALA A 531 -9.49 -16.86 -4.86
CA ALA A 531 -9.93 -17.02 -6.24
C ALA A 531 -10.51 -15.73 -6.83
N ALA A 532 -11.19 -14.91 -6.00
CA ALA A 532 -11.74 -13.62 -6.40
C ALA A 532 -10.78 -12.44 -6.17
N THR A 533 -9.52 -12.69 -5.78
CA THR A 533 -8.51 -11.65 -5.51
C THR A 533 -7.83 -11.20 -6.79
N THR A 534 -7.61 -9.89 -6.94
CA THR A 534 -6.86 -9.33 -8.07
C THR A 534 -5.43 -8.99 -7.65
N PHE A 535 -4.43 -9.48 -8.38
CA PHE A 535 -3.02 -9.11 -8.23
C PHE A 535 -2.62 -8.09 -9.31
N SER A 536 -1.78 -7.12 -8.96
CA SER A 536 -1.54 -5.96 -9.81
C SER A 536 -0.10 -5.90 -10.34
N PHE A 537 0.02 -5.77 -11.67
CA PHE A 537 1.26 -5.39 -12.34
C PHE A 537 1.31 -3.87 -12.43
N GLY A 538 2.21 -3.26 -11.66
CA GLY A 538 2.34 -1.81 -11.59
C GLY A 538 3.21 -1.26 -12.73
N ILE A 539 2.86 -0.06 -13.20
CA ILE A 539 3.60 0.67 -14.22
C ILE A 539 4.02 2.02 -13.66
N THR A 540 5.28 2.38 -13.87
CA THR A 540 5.84 3.70 -13.55
C THR A 540 6.70 4.21 -14.69
N ALA A 541 6.97 5.51 -14.71
CA ALA A 541 7.93 6.14 -15.59
C ALA A 541 7.67 5.91 -17.10
N LEU A 542 6.37 5.92 -17.48
CA LEU A 542 6.00 5.71 -18.88
C LEU A 542 6.45 6.89 -19.78
N ASN A 543 6.44 8.11 -19.22
CA ASN A 543 7.00 9.29 -19.90
C ASN A 543 8.51 9.12 -20.15
N GLU A 544 9.26 8.70 -19.14
CA GLU A 544 10.70 8.51 -19.22
C GLU A 544 11.07 7.32 -20.14
N LEU A 545 10.19 6.34 -20.29
CA LEU A 545 10.35 5.29 -21.31
C LEU A 545 10.34 5.90 -22.71
N GLN A 546 9.36 6.76 -23.00
CA GLN A 546 9.23 7.43 -24.30
C GLN A 546 10.39 8.37 -24.56
N GLU A 547 10.79 9.16 -23.54
CA GLU A 547 11.97 10.05 -23.64
C GLU A 547 13.27 9.27 -23.86
N LEU A 548 13.47 8.16 -23.19
CA LEU A 548 14.62 7.30 -23.42
C LEU A 548 14.58 6.70 -24.83
N TYR A 549 13.41 6.37 -25.35
CA TYR A 549 13.27 5.76 -26.68
C TYR A 549 13.66 6.71 -27.81
N ASN A 550 13.12 7.92 -27.83
CA ASN A 550 13.29 8.84 -28.96
C ASN A 550 13.54 10.31 -28.59
N GLY A 551 13.71 10.63 -27.30
CA GLY A 551 13.99 11.99 -26.84
C GLY A 551 12.77 12.89 -26.74
N LYS A 552 11.54 12.35 -26.84
CA LYS A 552 10.27 13.09 -26.75
C LYS A 552 9.47 12.62 -25.54
N SER A 553 8.76 13.55 -24.89
CA SER A 553 7.80 13.21 -23.82
C SER A 553 6.55 12.56 -24.40
N ILE A 554 5.75 11.90 -23.54
CA ILE A 554 4.44 11.35 -23.97
C ILE A 554 3.44 12.45 -24.36
N ALA A 555 3.66 13.70 -23.95
CA ALA A 555 2.89 14.84 -24.38
C ALA A 555 3.18 15.22 -25.85
N GLU A 556 4.40 14.96 -26.33
CA GLU A 556 4.83 15.23 -27.70
C GLU A 556 4.60 14.03 -28.64
N ASP A 557 4.99 12.85 -28.17
CA ASP A 557 4.88 11.57 -28.90
C ASP A 557 4.66 10.44 -27.91
N SER A 558 3.60 9.68 -28.07
CA SER A 558 3.25 8.59 -27.13
C SER A 558 3.14 7.23 -27.81
N ASP A 559 3.59 7.08 -29.05
CA ASP A 559 3.35 5.87 -29.85
C ASP A 559 4.06 4.65 -29.28
N PHE A 560 5.34 4.73 -29.01
CA PHE A 560 6.10 3.61 -28.43
C PHE A 560 5.57 3.23 -27.04
N ALA A 561 5.33 4.21 -26.19
CA ALA A 561 4.75 3.98 -24.87
C ALA A 561 3.39 3.27 -24.96
N TYR A 562 2.55 3.64 -25.91
CA TYR A 562 1.26 3.00 -26.16
C TYR A 562 1.41 1.54 -26.64
N GLU A 563 2.29 1.29 -27.60
CA GLU A 563 2.58 -0.06 -28.12
C GLU A 563 3.05 -0.99 -26.99
N VAL A 564 3.96 -0.51 -26.14
CA VAL A 564 4.44 -1.26 -24.97
C VAL A 564 3.30 -1.59 -24.04
N MET A 565 2.39 -0.66 -23.75
CA MET A 565 1.24 -0.91 -22.89
C MET A 565 0.24 -1.89 -23.50
N VAL A 566 0.02 -1.86 -24.81
CA VAL A 566 -0.80 -2.86 -25.52
C VAL A 566 -0.17 -4.26 -25.42
N TYR A 567 1.15 -4.34 -25.58
CA TYR A 567 1.89 -5.59 -25.43
C TYR A 567 1.75 -6.17 -24.00
N ILE A 568 1.97 -5.34 -22.98
CA ILE A 568 1.83 -5.76 -21.57
C ILE A 568 0.41 -6.25 -21.29
N ASN A 569 -0.62 -5.56 -21.80
CA ASN A 569 -2.02 -5.98 -21.62
C ASN A 569 -2.27 -7.38 -22.18
N ARG A 570 -1.76 -7.66 -23.38
CA ARG A 570 -1.87 -8.99 -24.01
C ARG A 570 -1.19 -10.05 -23.15
N LYS A 571 0.05 -9.81 -22.70
CA LYS A 571 0.80 -10.78 -21.88
C LYS A 571 0.11 -11.08 -20.54
N ILE A 572 -0.44 -10.05 -19.89
CA ILE A 572 -1.15 -10.24 -18.63
C ILE A 572 -2.48 -10.97 -18.82
N ALA A 573 -3.15 -10.78 -19.96
CA ALA A 573 -4.34 -11.56 -20.30
C ALA A 573 -3.99 -13.05 -20.53
N GLU A 574 -2.87 -13.35 -21.20
CA GLU A 574 -2.34 -14.72 -21.35
C GLU A 574 -2.07 -15.35 -19.97
N PHE A 575 -1.35 -14.65 -19.07
CA PHE A 575 -1.07 -15.13 -17.71
C PHE A 575 -2.33 -15.41 -16.90
N LYS A 576 -3.36 -14.56 -17.01
CA LYS A 576 -4.63 -14.74 -16.34
C LYS A 576 -5.32 -16.05 -16.75
N GLU A 577 -5.33 -16.37 -18.04
CA GLU A 577 -5.93 -17.61 -18.54
C GLU A 577 -5.11 -18.85 -18.15
N GLU A 578 -3.77 -18.75 -18.17
CA GLU A 578 -2.88 -19.86 -17.82
C GLU A 578 -2.92 -20.21 -16.32
N ASP A 579 -2.90 -19.20 -15.46
CA ASP A 579 -2.77 -19.39 -14.00
C ASP A 579 -4.10 -19.52 -13.28
N HIS A 580 -5.19 -19.15 -13.94
CA HIS A 580 -6.50 -18.97 -13.30
C HIS A 580 -6.47 -18.02 -12.09
N ILE A 581 -5.61 -17.00 -12.14
CA ILE A 581 -5.49 -15.92 -11.16
C ILE A 581 -5.89 -14.61 -11.83
N LEU A 582 -6.65 -13.77 -11.11
CA LEU A 582 -7.03 -12.46 -11.61
C LEU A 582 -5.83 -11.51 -11.56
N TYR A 583 -5.35 -11.10 -12.72
CA TYR A 583 -4.32 -10.07 -12.87
C TYR A 583 -4.90 -8.80 -13.48
N ALA A 584 -4.28 -7.67 -13.15
CA ALA A 584 -4.65 -6.37 -13.71
C ALA A 584 -3.44 -5.42 -13.79
N ILE A 585 -3.51 -4.44 -14.69
CA ILE A 585 -2.47 -3.41 -14.82
C ILE A 585 -2.82 -2.21 -13.95
N TYR A 586 -1.89 -1.83 -13.10
CA TYR A 586 -2.04 -0.78 -12.11
C TYR A 586 -1.14 0.42 -12.41
N GLY A 587 -1.73 1.58 -12.57
CA GLY A 587 -1.00 2.85 -12.67
C GLY A 587 -0.45 3.23 -11.30
N THR A 588 0.80 2.88 -11.05
CA THR A 588 1.43 3.02 -9.72
C THR A 588 1.54 4.50 -9.32
N PRO A 589 1.12 4.87 -8.10
CA PRO A 589 1.24 6.26 -7.59
C PRO A 589 2.69 6.74 -7.46
N ALA A 590 3.65 5.84 -7.24
CA ALA A 590 5.09 6.09 -7.20
C ALA A 590 5.54 7.22 -6.24
N GLU A 591 4.96 7.31 -5.05
CA GLU A 591 5.21 8.40 -4.10
C GLU A 591 6.69 8.51 -3.71
N SER A 592 7.17 7.61 -2.85
CA SER A 592 8.60 7.52 -2.52
C SER A 592 9.41 6.82 -3.62
N LEU A 593 8.76 6.00 -4.43
CA LEU A 593 9.37 5.23 -5.50
C LEU A 593 9.90 6.11 -6.64
N CYS A 594 9.25 7.25 -6.94
CA CYS A 594 9.67 8.14 -8.02
C CYS A 594 11.13 8.62 -7.88
N GLY A 595 11.54 8.99 -6.67
CA GLY A 595 12.93 9.38 -6.39
C GLY A 595 13.90 8.19 -6.28
N LEU A 596 13.42 7.05 -5.76
CA LEU A 596 14.24 5.84 -5.68
C LEU A 596 14.62 5.34 -7.08
N GLN A 597 13.69 5.32 -8.01
CA GLN A 597 13.90 4.87 -9.38
C GLN A 597 14.95 5.73 -10.12
N VAL A 598 14.94 7.05 -9.93
CA VAL A 598 16.01 7.91 -10.46
C VAL A 598 17.37 7.53 -9.90
N LYS A 599 17.47 7.30 -8.58
CA LYS A 599 18.74 6.90 -7.95
C LYS A 599 19.24 5.55 -8.47
N GLN A 600 18.35 4.58 -8.62
CA GLN A 600 18.67 3.25 -9.16
C GLN A 600 19.11 3.34 -10.62
N PHE A 601 18.41 4.12 -11.45
CA PHE A 601 18.78 4.32 -12.85
C PHE A 601 20.16 4.98 -12.97
N ARG A 602 20.40 6.08 -12.22
CA ARG A 602 21.69 6.78 -12.20
C ARG A 602 22.86 5.88 -11.76
N ALA A 603 22.64 5.05 -10.78
CA ALA A 603 23.68 4.14 -10.26
C ALA A 603 24.16 3.15 -11.33
N LYS A 604 23.31 2.79 -12.28
CA LYS A 604 23.61 1.78 -13.29
C LYS A 604 23.92 2.35 -14.67
N TYR A 605 23.15 3.35 -15.11
CA TYR A 605 23.23 3.89 -16.46
C TYR A 605 23.65 5.38 -16.53
N GLY A 606 23.95 5.97 -15.38
CA GLY A 606 24.34 7.38 -15.30
C GLY A 606 23.17 8.36 -15.45
N VAL A 607 23.54 9.62 -15.70
CA VAL A 607 22.56 10.70 -15.90
C VAL A 607 22.19 10.76 -17.39
N VAL A 608 20.90 10.56 -17.68
CA VAL A 608 20.34 10.63 -19.03
C VAL A 608 19.28 11.72 -19.04
N LYS A 609 19.42 12.66 -20.01
CA LYS A 609 18.49 13.79 -20.19
C LYS A 609 17.05 13.29 -20.41
N GLY A 610 16.10 13.89 -19.72
CA GLY A 610 14.68 13.54 -19.75
C GLY A 610 14.31 12.27 -18.99
N VAL A 611 15.29 11.49 -18.52
CA VAL A 611 15.05 10.21 -17.84
C VAL A 611 15.51 10.23 -16.37
N SER A 612 16.76 10.64 -16.14
CA SER A 612 17.36 10.61 -14.82
C SER A 612 18.12 11.87 -14.43
N ASP A 613 18.05 12.93 -15.22
CA ASP A 613 18.58 14.25 -14.90
C ASP A 613 17.73 15.05 -13.90
N ARG A 614 16.52 14.56 -13.58
CA ARG A 614 15.55 15.14 -12.64
C ARG A 614 15.58 14.41 -11.29
N ALA A 615 14.97 14.98 -10.25
CA ALA A 615 14.93 14.39 -8.92
C ALA A 615 13.97 13.20 -8.82
N TYR A 616 13.02 13.06 -9.74
CA TYR A 616 11.95 12.07 -9.75
C TYR A 616 11.59 11.65 -11.18
N VAL A 617 10.91 10.51 -11.32
CA VAL A 617 10.26 10.06 -12.57
C VAL A 617 8.75 10.28 -12.47
N SER A 618 8.07 10.30 -13.61
CA SER A 618 6.61 10.35 -13.68
C SER A 618 5.97 9.12 -13.07
N ASN A 619 4.82 9.28 -12.43
CA ASN A 619 4.05 8.13 -11.98
C ASN A 619 3.10 7.64 -13.08
N SER A 620 2.81 6.33 -13.09
CA SER A 620 1.80 5.76 -13.97
C SER A 620 2.03 6.12 -15.46
N PHE A 621 0.98 6.61 -16.13
CA PHE A 621 0.93 7.04 -17.55
C PHE A 621 0.85 8.55 -17.71
N HIS A 622 1.11 9.31 -16.66
CA HIS A 622 0.94 10.75 -16.70
C HIS A 622 2.04 11.45 -17.48
N CYS A 623 1.65 12.52 -18.18
CA CYS A 623 2.61 13.48 -18.68
C CYS A 623 3.47 14.00 -17.54
N HIS A 624 4.73 14.34 -17.83
CA HIS A 624 5.60 14.88 -16.79
C HIS A 624 5.00 16.18 -16.22
N VAL A 625 5.10 16.37 -14.90
CA VAL A 625 4.44 17.49 -14.20
C VAL A 625 4.90 18.87 -14.65
N THR A 626 6.10 18.95 -15.25
CA THR A 626 6.68 20.19 -15.79
C THR A 626 6.21 20.55 -17.21
N GLU A 627 5.41 19.69 -17.85
CA GLU A 627 4.87 19.97 -19.18
C GLU A 627 4.00 21.22 -19.16
N ASP A 628 4.23 22.12 -20.12
CA ASP A 628 3.46 23.35 -20.28
C ASP A 628 2.22 23.09 -21.16
N ILE A 629 1.29 22.33 -20.60
CA ILE A 629 0.03 21.95 -21.25
C ILE A 629 -1.17 22.33 -20.37
N SER A 630 -2.25 22.75 -21.01
CA SER A 630 -3.49 23.04 -20.29
C SER A 630 -4.13 21.77 -19.72
N PRO A 631 -4.99 21.88 -18.69
CA PRO A 631 -5.75 20.75 -18.14
C PRO A 631 -6.48 19.94 -19.22
N VAL A 632 -7.09 20.60 -20.19
CA VAL A 632 -7.80 19.96 -21.31
C VAL A 632 -6.84 19.17 -22.20
N GLN A 633 -5.68 19.75 -22.55
CA GLN A 633 -4.66 19.05 -23.33
C GLN A 633 -4.13 17.83 -22.58
N LYS A 634 -3.91 17.93 -21.27
CA LYS A 634 -3.50 16.79 -20.44
C LYS A 634 -4.51 15.67 -20.48
N GLN A 635 -5.79 15.97 -20.28
CA GLN A 635 -6.87 14.97 -20.39
C GLN A 635 -6.86 14.31 -21.79
N ASP A 636 -6.68 15.07 -22.88
CA ASP A 636 -6.63 14.53 -24.25
C ASP A 636 -5.43 13.61 -24.48
N LYS A 637 -4.24 13.99 -24.00
CA LYS A 637 -3.02 13.19 -24.15
C LYS A 637 -3.11 11.87 -23.37
N GLU A 638 -3.64 11.90 -22.17
CA GLU A 638 -3.70 10.74 -21.28
C GLU A 638 -4.91 9.83 -21.53
N LYS A 639 -5.98 10.31 -22.18
CA LYS A 639 -7.15 9.52 -22.60
C LYS A 639 -6.75 8.27 -23.38
N ARG A 640 -5.72 8.34 -24.22
CA ARG A 640 -5.20 7.23 -25.03
C ARG A 640 -4.82 6.01 -24.18
N PHE A 641 -4.23 6.24 -23.00
CA PHE A 641 -3.78 5.19 -22.09
C PHE A 641 -4.89 4.66 -21.17
N TRP A 642 -5.99 5.41 -21.01
CA TRP A 642 -6.96 5.20 -19.95
C TRP A 642 -7.48 3.77 -19.85
N ASN A 643 -7.84 3.15 -20.97
CA ASN A 643 -8.41 1.80 -21.00
C ASN A 643 -7.35 0.70 -20.87
N LEU A 644 -6.06 1.02 -20.97
CA LEU A 644 -4.96 0.08 -20.80
C LEU A 644 -4.60 -0.20 -19.33
N PHE A 645 -5.14 0.60 -18.40
CA PHE A 645 -4.91 0.47 -16.97
C PHE A 645 -6.20 0.01 -16.28
N ASN A 646 -6.48 -1.29 -16.35
CA ASN A 646 -7.71 -1.90 -15.83
C ASN A 646 -7.68 -2.25 -14.35
N GLY A 647 -6.51 -2.28 -13.72
CA GLY A 647 -6.30 -2.59 -12.29
C GLY A 647 -6.12 -1.38 -11.40
N GLY A 648 -6.15 -0.18 -11.98
CA GLY A 648 -6.10 1.04 -11.19
C GLY A 648 -5.54 2.23 -11.93
N LYS A 649 -6.24 3.35 -11.80
CA LYS A 649 -5.92 4.62 -12.45
C LYS A 649 -6.69 5.75 -11.81
N ILE A 650 -6.17 6.95 -11.92
CA ILE A 650 -6.84 8.20 -11.62
C ILE A 650 -6.27 9.28 -12.54
N GLN A 651 -7.11 10.13 -13.04
CA GLN A 651 -6.72 11.34 -13.75
C GLN A 651 -6.72 12.50 -12.76
N TYR A 652 -5.76 13.40 -12.85
CA TYR A 652 -5.76 14.65 -12.12
C TYR A 652 -5.09 15.73 -12.93
N VAL A 653 -5.70 16.91 -12.91
CA VAL A 653 -5.20 18.11 -13.55
C VAL A 653 -5.14 19.23 -12.51
N ARG A 654 -4.18 20.13 -12.66
CA ARG A 654 -4.12 21.30 -11.79
C ARG A 654 -5.21 22.30 -12.20
N TYR A 655 -5.91 22.78 -11.19
CA TYR A 655 -6.95 23.79 -11.33
C TYR A 655 -6.38 25.12 -10.78
N PRO A 656 -5.75 25.97 -11.61
CA PRO A 656 -5.11 27.20 -11.15
C PRO A 656 -6.11 28.33 -10.89
N LEU A 657 -7.25 28.00 -10.29
CA LEU A 657 -8.43 28.85 -10.29
C LEU A 657 -9.02 28.92 -8.89
N ASP A 658 -8.45 29.75 -8.03
CA ASP A 658 -8.88 30.06 -6.66
C ASP A 658 -10.36 29.78 -6.37
N TYR A 659 -10.66 28.56 -5.95
CA TYR A 659 -12.03 28.13 -5.57
C TYR A 659 -13.14 28.39 -6.63
N ASN A 660 -12.75 28.50 -7.92
CA ASN A 660 -13.69 28.76 -8.99
C ASN A 660 -14.52 27.52 -9.35
N LYS A 661 -15.69 27.41 -8.70
CA LYS A 661 -16.64 26.30 -8.89
C LYS A 661 -17.02 26.07 -10.36
N GLU A 662 -17.18 27.12 -11.17
CA GLU A 662 -17.60 26.98 -12.57
C GLU A 662 -16.49 26.42 -13.47
N ALA A 663 -15.24 26.77 -13.20
CA ALA A 663 -14.11 26.18 -13.89
C ALA A 663 -13.94 24.70 -13.51
N ILE A 664 -14.09 24.37 -12.24
CA ILE A 664 -14.09 22.98 -11.75
C ILE A 664 -15.22 22.18 -12.41
N ARG A 665 -16.44 22.74 -12.46
CA ARG A 665 -17.59 22.16 -13.18
C ARG A 665 -17.25 21.80 -14.61
N SER A 666 -16.61 22.72 -15.33
CA SER A 666 -16.31 22.53 -16.75
C SER A 666 -15.33 21.38 -16.98
N LEU A 667 -14.26 21.30 -16.18
CA LEU A 667 -13.25 20.25 -16.28
C LEU A 667 -13.78 18.90 -15.76
N VAL A 668 -14.54 18.89 -14.67
CA VAL A 668 -15.18 17.67 -14.14
C VAL A 668 -16.19 17.12 -15.15
N ASN A 669 -17.06 17.94 -15.72
CA ASN A 669 -18.03 17.48 -16.73
C ASN A 669 -17.33 16.85 -17.93
N ARG A 670 -16.25 17.48 -18.41
CA ARG A 670 -15.43 16.90 -19.49
C ARG A 670 -14.83 15.55 -19.09
N ALA A 671 -14.24 15.46 -17.90
CA ALA A 671 -13.68 14.21 -17.39
C ALA A 671 -14.75 13.11 -17.27
N MET A 672 -15.96 13.46 -16.83
CA MET A 672 -17.07 12.52 -16.71
C MET A 672 -17.58 12.04 -18.08
N GLU A 673 -17.59 12.89 -19.10
CA GLU A 673 -17.92 12.51 -20.47
C GLU A 673 -16.88 11.57 -21.08
N ILE A 674 -15.59 11.81 -20.81
CA ILE A 674 -14.49 10.92 -21.25
C ILE A 674 -14.55 9.56 -20.55
N GLY A 675 -15.10 9.47 -19.35
CA GLY A 675 -15.16 8.25 -18.55
C GLY A 675 -14.04 8.13 -17.52
N PHE A 676 -13.47 9.26 -17.08
CA PHE A 676 -12.37 9.28 -16.12
C PHE A 676 -12.82 9.02 -14.68
N TYR A 677 -11.87 8.64 -13.86
CA TYR A 677 -11.82 8.84 -12.44
C TYR A 677 -10.92 10.05 -12.21
N GLU A 678 -11.52 11.19 -11.86
CA GLU A 678 -10.86 12.49 -11.85
C GLU A 678 -10.65 12.99 -10.42
N GLY A 679 -9.43 13.41 -10.12
CA GLY A 679 -9.10 14.09 -8.88
C GLY A 679 -8.91 15.59 -9.10
N VAL A 680 -9.61 16.42 -8.35
CA VAL A 680 -9.40 17.87 -8.33
C VAL A 680 -8.08 18.15 -7.60
N ASN A 681 -7.16 18.87 -8.21
CA ASN A 681 -5.88 19.25 -7.63
C ASN A 681 -5.75 20.77 -7.52
N LEU A 682 -5.81 21.26 -6.31
CA LEU A 682 -5.58 22.64 -5.91
C LEU A 682 -4.47 22.66 -4.85
N ASP A 683 -3.92 23.81 -4.55
CA ASP A 683 -3.18 24.01 -3.32
C ASP A 683 -4.17 24.31 -2.18
N LEU A 684 -3.92 23.84 -0.98
CA LEU A 684 -4.75 24.12 0.20
C LEU A 684 -3.84 24.38 1.39
N CYS A 685 -3.94 25.59 1.92
CA CYS A 685 -3.23 25.99 3.12
C CYS A 685 -4.22 26.37 4.22
N TYR A 686 -3.86 26.10 5.49
CA TYR A 686 -4.62 26.62 6.62
C TYR A 686 -3.69 27.09 7.75
N CYS A 687 -4.15 28.12 8.45
CA CYS A 687 -3.45 28.71 9.57
C CYS A 687 -3.82 27.97 10.86
N ASN A 688 -2.81 27.44 11.58
CA ASN A 688 -3.04 26.74 12.85
C ASN A 688 -3.37 27.67 14.03
N SER A 689 -3.19 28.98 13.87
CA SER A 689 -3.49 29.98 14.92
C SER A 689 -4.92 30.55 14.83
N CYS A 690 -5.54 30.59 13.62
CA CYS A 690 -6.86 31.22 13.47
C CYS A 690 -7.84 30.46 12.55
N GLY A 691 -7.48 29.28 12.04
CA GLY A 691 -8.32 28.44 11.18
C GLY A 691 -8.57 29.01 9.78
N TYR A 692 -7.96 30.13 9.39
CA TYR A 692 -8.12 30.69 8.05
C TYR A 692 -7.54 29.74 6.99
N SER A 693 -8.31 29.43 5.95
CA SER A 693 -7.89 28.59 4.83
C SER A 693 -7.82 29.37 3.52
N ALA A 694 -6.85 29.06 2.69
CA ALA A 694 -6.68 29.65 1.36
C ALA A 694 -5.94 28.66 0.44
N VAL A 695 -6.01 28.90 -0.87
CA VAL A 695 -5.27 28.12 -1.87
C VAL A 695 -3.75 28.31 -1.69
N GLU A 696 -3.30 29.52 -1.39
CA GLU A 696 -1.90 29.83 -1.16
C GLU A 696 -1.72 30.79 0.01
N MET A 697 -0.73 30.51 0.86
CA MET A 697 -0.28 31.41 1.91
C MET A 697 1.24 31.44 1.89
N ASN A 698 1.84 32.52 1.41
CA ASN A 698 3.30 32.70 1.27
C ASN A 698 4.03 32.78 2.63
N GLY A 699 3.84 31.77 3.48
CA GLY A 699 4.45 31.63 4.79
C GLY A 699 3.88 32.52 5.89
N THR A 700 2.84 33.33 5.59
CA THR A 700 2.22 34.23 6.56
C THR A 700 0.69 34.25 6.36
N CYS A 701 -0.05 34.06 7.43
CA CYS A 701 -1.53 34.13 7.38
C CYS A 701 -1.99 35.58 7.11
N PRO A 702 -2.77 35.82 6.05
CA PRO A 702 -3.24 37.17 5.73
C PRO A 702 -4.29 37.69 6.74
N LYS A 703 -4.91 36.80 7.55
CA LYS A 703 -5.91 37.16 8.54
C LYS A 703 -5.33 37.55 9.89
N CYS A 704 -4.33 36.82 10.39
CA CYS A 704 -3.81 37.02 11.75
C CYS A 704 -2.27 37.26 11.81
N GLY A 705 -1.56 37.19 10.70
CA GLY A 705 -0.10 37.38 10.64
C GLY A 705 0.74 36.21 11.16
N SER A 706 0.13 35.10 11.57
CA SER A 706 0.86 33.92 12.04
C SER A 706 1.66 33.25 10.92
N HIS A 707 2.79 32.62 11.27
CA HIS A 707 3.61 31.80 10.37
C HIS A 707 3.32 30.29 10.52
N GLU A 708 2.43 29.91 11.42
CA GLU A 708 2.04 28.51 11.67
C GLU A 708 1.07 28.03 10.56
N ILE A 709 1.59 27.79 9.38
CA ILE A 709 0.82 27.40 8.20
C ILE A 709 1.06 25.93 7.90
N THR A 710 -0.03 25.15 7.83
CA THR A 710 -0.03 23.78 7.29
C THR A 710 -0.43 23.80 5.83
N GLN A 711 0.30 23.08 4.99
CA GLN A 711 -0.01 22.90 3.58
C GLN A 711 -0.44 21.46 3.31
N VAL A 712 -1.52 21.31 2.55
CA VAL A 712 -2.08 20.05 2.09
C VAL A 712 -2.03 20.01 0.57
N ASP A 713 -1.45 18.96 0.02
CA ASP A 713 -1.37 18.74 -1.42
C ASP A 713 -1.90 17.36 -1.80
N ARG A 714 -2.23 17.19 -3.08
CA ARG A 714 -2.58 15.89 -3.62
C ARG A 714 -1.35 15.01 -3.79
N MET A 715 -1.36 13.85 -3.11
CA MET A 715 -0.32 12.83 -3.19
C MET A 715 -0.63 11.79 -4.27
N ASN A 716 -0.95 12.23 -5.46
CA ASN A 716 -1.45 11.43 -6.56
C ASN A 716 -2.90 10.96 -6.33
N GLY A 717 -3.14 9.91 -5.60
CA GLY A 717 -4.49 9.36 -5.39
C GLY A 717 -5.21 9.81 -4.11
N TYR A 718 -4.59 10.59 -3.23
CA TYR A 718 -5.16 11.07 -1.97
C TYR A 718 -4.52 12.40 -1.56
N LEU A 719 -5.01 13.01 -0.50
CA LEU A 719 -4.48 14.26 0.04
C LEU A 719 -3.54 13.99 1.22
N GLY A 720 -2.48 14.76 1.33
CA GLY A 720 -1.51 14.63 2.41
C GLY A 720 -0.92 15.97 2.86
N ILE A 721 -0.49 16.03 4.12
CA ILE A 721 0.19 17.20 4.66
C ILE A 721 1.63 17.22 4.14
N THR A 722 1.96 18.19 3.30
CA THR A 722 3.31 18.38 2.75
C THR A 722 4.19 19.25 3.61
N ARG A 723 3.59 20.20 4.31
CA ARG A 723 4.28 21.06 5.28
C ARG A 723 3.44 21.17 6.56
N ASN A 724 4.06 20.87 7.69
CA ASN A 724 3.48 21.08 9.02
C ASN A 724 3.63 22.56 9.45
N ALA A 725 2.89 22.95 10.50
CA ALA A 725 2.94 24.28 11.09
C ALA A 725 4.35 24.75 11.51
N ASP A 726 5.21 23.84 11.95
CA ASP A 726 6.61 24.09 12.31
C ASP A 726 7.56 24.15 11.10
N GLY A 727 7.04 24.07 9.89
CA GLY A 727 7.80 24.07 8.65
C GLY A 727 8.44 22.74 8.27
N SER A 728 8.31 21.70 9.08
CA SER A 728 8.78 20.35 8.75
C SER A 728 7.91 19.70 7.67
N SER A 729 8.43 18.65 7.02
CA SER A 729 7.69 17.89 6.00
C SER A 729 7.66 16.41 6.35
N ARG A 730 6.54 15.75 6.01
CA ARG A 730 6.37 14.29 6.12
C ARG A 730 6.79 13.55 4.85
N TYR A 731 7.20 14.26 3.79
CA TYR A 731 7.56 13.68 2.49
C TYR A 731 9.04 13.77 2.18
N ASN A 732 9.52 12.83 1.35
CA ASN A 732 10.87 12.84 0.83
C ASN A 732 11.10 13.99 -0.16
N ASP A 733 12.37 14.39 -0.31
CA ASP A 733 12.76 15.55 -1.10
C ASP A 733 12.38 15.43 -2.60
N ALA A 734 12.40 14.21 -3.15
CA ALA A 734 12.01 13.98 -4.55
C ALA A 734 10.52 14.25 -4.78
N LYS A 735 9.65 13.85 -3.84
CA LYS A 735 8.22 14.13 -3.92
C LYS A 735 7.89 15.59 -3.70
N LEU A 736 8.61 16.26 -2.79
CA LEU A 736 8.48 17.70 -2.59
C LEU A 736 8.92 18.50 -3.83
N ALA A 737 10.01 18.07 -4.49
CA ALA A 737 10.45 18.67 -5.76
C ALA A 737 9.38 18.49 -6.85
N GLU A 738 8.79 17.28 -6.97
CA GLU A 738 7.71 17.02 -7.93
C GLU A 738 6.50 17.93 -7.69
N ILE A 739 6.08 18.12 -6.43
CA ILE A 739 4.96 19.01 -6.10
C ILE A 739 5.29 20.46 -6.43
N ALA A 740 6.49 20.92 -6.09
CA ALA A 740 6.93 22.31 -6.38
C ALA A 740 7.05 22.62 -7.87
N GLU A 741 7.32 21.61 -8.70
CA GLU A 741 7.49 21.78 -10.15
C GLU A 741 6.20 21.55 -10.95
N ARG A 742 5.07 21.26 -10.30
CA ARG A 742 3.80 21.00 -10.97
C ARG A 742 3.30 22.19 -11.77
N ARG A 743 3.11 21.99 -13.07
CA ARG A 743 2.48 22.95 -13.99
C ARG A 743 1.17 22.41 -14.54
N SER A 744 1.15 21.18 -15.01
CA SER A 744 0.01 20.54 -15.65
C SER A 744 -0.78 19.60 -14.72
N MET A 745 -0.25 19.28 -13.54
CA MET A 745 -0.80 18.27 -12.66
C MET A 745 -1.30 18.86 -11.34
#